data_2e51e448674a258e70815abc34b23c16
#
_entry.id   2e51e448674a258e70815abc34b23c16
#
_cell.length_a   1.000
_cell.length_b   1.000
_cell.length_c   1.000
_cell.angle_alpha   90.00
_cell.angle_beta   90.00
_cell.angle_gamma   90.00
#
_symmetry.space_group_name_H-M   'P 1'
#
loop_
_entity.id
_entity.type
_entity.pdbx_description
1 polymer ?
#
loop_
_entity_poly.entity_id
_entity_poly.type
_entity_poly.pdbx_seq_one_letter_code
_entity_poly.pdbx_strand_id
1 'polypeptide(L)'
;MLLNGDWECATGDGTEAAEQPAVQATLAWKPTTVPGPSLHGVDPAAGNIKCVWMRRTFQVTKAQAGSLAILRWNQITWGAVAFLNGQRVGENVATGPYQVMLPPGALREGDNLLLLKVNGAAGVARSKSGHMLIPAGFASYDTTPSGAPHISDDVCIDFAAGAYLKWVLALPDVAGAKVRFRVTPVAREALEGLTVTAQVRPWPEGPALGQARTPAQAAPDVDPVRGPHYLVEVPLPGFRPWTYEDPVLYNARVTLSRGGQVLDTINFRFGMREITVRNGHYNLNGKNLWLRGSELVADWKWAPNVPGHEFEYLVTEAREMSMNAFRTHTQPPPAKWVDICDENGTMLLAEFPVLYNAADYKFTPEEYAIWHRNVLADAAGWMAYLWNHPSVMLWVISNESGYDNAWEMGPYDDFVHAFDPTRTTMRTGQDPKFGTRDNTDWHPCDNITDMVEGHFFQQLVAWRGKPDTRTVTCTEYMNIFGWTPQQGWTGTEDRLTNVLAMAQVGMEHTEALRRARFDAILPYMYAGWTKTRTGQVWKGDFASPTSAVWHSALSPVLASLDLFDPDYLTGQQVTTDLYLINDSWHDAKIHVDLLITKENPEFIPEAPCLDAPVAKWSYDFTATADSVRKTPITWTLPAEEGSYWLTARTTGLAGRPVLSQRFLRAVKPPAPSAAMQARTFVLLGGDAQATAFFQSRGLKTTTDTANLKPTEHLVVIWNADQLTDAEKAGADALKAFAAAGGRIVVLGGKAWTWSALCEVNVDGGCQTSRAFAYDGVQSPLFTGISRDMLTRWNGLPGTVAVAAMHDKSGSNFTTGTNLFWLYKPDWPVIAEVPTTTGKGSVLFALLAWRDHLDRTKPTYDPVAERVLLNVLQ
;
A
#
# COMPACT_ATOMS: atom_id res chain seq x y z
N MET A 1 10.71 -30.64 -23.60
CA MET A 1 9.62 -30.56 -24.63
C MET A 1 8.57 -29.60 -24.11
N LEU A 2 8.39 -28.46 -24.78
CA LEU A 2 7.35 -27.50 -24.47
C LEU A 2 6.01 -27.96 -25.05
N LEU A 3 4.96 -27.91 -24.24
CA LEU A 3 3.61 -28.31 -24.63
C LEU A 3 2.68 -27.10 -24.79
N ASN A 4 3.24 -25.91 -25.04
CA ASN A 4 2.48 -24.71 -25.34
C ASN A 4 1.87 -24.72 -26.74
N GLY A 5 0.89 -23.84 -26.98
CA GLY A 5 0.20 -23.67 -28.25
C GLY A 5 -1.19 -24.27 -28.24
N ASP A 6 -1.56 -25.05 -29.27
CA ASP A 6 -2.93 -25.52 -29.45
C ASP A 6 -3.29 -26.65 -28.49
N TRP A 7 -4.35 -26.45 -27.76
CA TRP A 7 -5.00 -27.39 -26.85
C TRP A 7 -6.50 -27.44 -27.13
N GLU A 8 -7.19 -28.37 -26.50
CA GLU A 8 -8.64 -28.41 -26.44
C GLU A 8 -9.09 -28.34 -24.96
N CYS A 9 -10.20 -27.69 -24.71
CA CYS A 9 -10.81 -27.59 -23.38
C CYS A 9 -12.28 -27.96 -23.39
N ALA A 10 -12.77 -28.45 -22.25
CA ALA A 10 -14.18 -28.72 -22.01
C ALA A 10 -14.54 -28.48 -20.57
N THR A 11 -15.71 -27.90 -20.31
CA THR A 11 -16.21 -27.72 -18.93
C THR A 11 -16.68 -29.04 -18.35
N GLY A 12 -16.43 -29.24 -17.06
CA GLY A 12 -16.84 -30.42 -16.31
C GLY A 12 -17.39 -30.06 -14.94
N ASP A 13 -18.08 -31.00 -14.29
CA ASP A 13 -18.56 -30.87 -12.93
C ASP A 13 -17.59 -31.43 -11.87
N GLY A 14 -16.49 -32.03 -12.31
CA GLY A 14 -15.45 -32.61 -11.48
C GLY A 14 -15.71 -34.05 -11.02
N THR A 15 -16.85 -34.64 -11.40
CA THR A 15 -17.22 -36.03 -11.06
C THR A 15 -16.91 -37.01 -12.21
N GLU A 16 -16.51 -36.50 -13.37
CA GLU A 16 -16.19 -37.28 -14.53
C GLU A 16 -14.99 -38.19 -14.26
N ALA A 17 -15.13 -39.48 -14.61
CA ALA A 17 -14.06 -40.45 -14.49
C ALA A 17 -13.05 -40.27 -15.63
N ALA A 18 -12.00 -39.50 -15.40
CA ALA A 18 -10.95 -39.15 -16.38
C ALA A 18 -10.19 -40.38 -16.93
N GLU A 19 -10.23 -41.49 -16.18
CA GLU A 19 -9.57 -42.75 -16.53
C GLU A 19 -10.36 -43.53 -17.59
N GLN A 20 -11.61 -43.18 -17.84
CA GLN A 20 -12.46 -43.87 -18.81
C GLN A 20 -12.52 -43.14 -20.15
N PRO A 21 -12.01 -43.71 -21.27
CA PRO A 21 -12.07 -43.07 -22.57
C PRO A 21 -13.47 -42.68 -23.03
N ALA A 22 -14.50 -43.44 -22.59
CA ALA A 22 -15.89 -43.16 -22.92
C ALA A 22 -16.39 -41.80 -22.34
N VAL A 23 -15.93 -41.38 -21.16
CA VAL A 23 -16.33 -40.10 -20.54
C VAL A 23 -15.68 -38.94 -21.30
N GLN A 24 -14.43 -39.09 -21.72
CA GLN A 24 -13.77 -38.05 -22.52
C GLN A 24 -14.46 -37.82 -23.87
N ALA A 25 -15.09 -38.89 -24.44
CA ALA A 25 -15.85 -38.77 -25.68
C ALA A 25 -17.20 -38.01 -25.53
N THR A 26 -17.71 -37.87 -24.30
CA THR A 26 -18.98 -37.20 -24.03
C THR A 26 -18.83 -35.70 -23.78
N LEU A 27 -17.59 -35.22 -23.54
CA LEU A 27 -17.33 -33.79 -23.27
C LEU A 27 -17.34 -32.97 -24.57
N ALA A 28 -17.88 -31.76 -24.48
CA ALA A 28 -17.92 -30.83 -25.61
C ALA A 28 -16.61 -30.04 -25.72
N TRP A 29 -15.64 -30.63 -26.43
CA TRP A 29 -14.32 -30.05 -26.62
C TRP A 29 -14.33 -28.85 -27.55
N LYS A 30 -13.61 -27.77 -27.16
CA LYS A 30 -13.40 -26.53 -27.90
C LYS A 30 -11.90 -26.21 -27.99
N PRO A 31 -11.43 -25.63 -29.11
CA PRO A 31 -10.05 -25.15 -29.20
C PRO A 31 -9.71 -24.13 -28.13
N THR A 32 -8.49 -24.18 -27.64
CA THR A 32 -7.92 -23.18 -26.72
C THR A 32 -6.41 -23.10 -26.92
N THR A 33 -5.75 -22.10 -26.34
CA THR A 33 -4.30 -21.93 -26.41
C THR A 33 -3.71 -21.94 -25.00
N VAL A 34 -2.54 -22.55 -24.83
CA VAL A 34 -1.77 -22.58 -23.58
C VAL A 34 -0.36 -22.03 -23.84
N PRO A 35 0.18 -21.14 -23.01
CA PRO A 35 -0.56 -20.31 -22.06
C PRO A 35 -1.55 -19.41 -22.77
N GLY A 36 -2.66 -19.13 -22.12
CA GLY A 36 -3.72 -18.38 -22.78
C GLY A 36 -4.60 -17.60 -21.81
N PRO A 37 -5.45 -16.72 -22.36
CA PRO A 37 -6.41 -16.01 -21.58
C PRO A 37 -7.37 -16.97 -20.86
N SER A 38 -7.88 -16.54 -19.72
CA SER A 38 -8.89 -17.32 -19.01
C SER A 38 -10.11 -17.56 -19.91
N LEU A 39 -10.77 -18.72 -19.78
CA LEU A 39 -12.01 -19.05 -20.48
C LEU A 39 -13.13 -18.03 -20.24
N HIS A 40 -12.94 -17.09 -19.30
CA HIS A 40 -13.92 -16.06 -18.99
C HIS A 40 -14.28 -15.17 -20.19
N GLY A 41 -13.37 -15.00 -21.15
CA GLY A 41 -13.68 -14.32 -22.43
C GLY A 41 -14.50 -15.17 -23.41
N VAL A 42 -14.67 -16.46 -23.13
CA VAL A 42 -15.35 -17.42 -24.02
C VAL A 42 -16.72 -17.86 -23.48
N ASP A 43 -16.91 -17.81 -22.15
CA ASP A 43 -18.16 -18.21 -21.50
C ASP A 43 -18.48 -17.28 -20.31
N PRO A 44 -19.55 -16.46 -20.41
CA PRO A 44 -19.99 -15.59 -19.31
C PRO A 44 -20.40 -16.34 -18.03
N ALA A 45 -20.75 -17.65 -18.14
CA ALA A 45 -21.09 -18.49 -17.00
C ALA A 45 -19.86 -19.11 -16.32
N ALA A 46 -18.63 -18.81 -16.78
CA ALA A 46 -17.39 -19.40 -16.29
C ALA A 46 -17.11 -19.19 -14.79
N GLY A 47 -17.76 -18.22 -14.15
CA GLY A 47 -17.65 -17.95 -12.73
C GLY A 47 -18.08 -19.09 -11.80
N ASN A 48 -18.94 -20.01 -12.25
CA ASN A 48 -19.47 -21.15 -11.48
C ASN A 48 -18.90 -22.49 -11.91
N ILE A 49 -17.86 -22.51 -12.75
CA ILE A 49 -17.25 -23.74 -13.24
C ILE A 49 -16.51 -24.47 -12.13
N LYS A 50 -16.80 -25.73 -11.89
CA LYS A 50 -16.08 -26.57 -10.92
C LYS A 50 -14.73 -27.01 -11.45
N CYS A 51 -14.64 -27.38 -12.73
CA CYS A 51 -13.38 -27.68 -13.38
C CYS A 51 -13.45 -27.47 -14.89
N VAL A 52 -12.27 -27.34 -15.50
CA VAL A 52 -12.07 -27.41 -16.93
C VAL A 52 -11.12 -28.56 -17.21
N TRP A 53 -11.56 -29.43 -18.07
CA TRP A 53 -10.69 -30.47 -18.67
C TRP A 53 -9.93 -29.83 -19.83
N MET A 54 -8.62 -29.99 -19.84
CA MET A 54 -7.73 -29.51 -20.91
C MET A 54 -6.91 -30.67 -21.44
N ARG A 55 -6.85 -30.85 -22.78
CA ARG A 55 -6.11 -31.95 -23.37
C ARG A 55 -5.20 -31.52 -24.51
N ARG A 56 -4.09 -32.26 -24.64
CA ARG A 56 -3.14 -32.12 -25.74
C ARG A 56 -2.56 -33.47 -26.14
N THR A 57 -2.56 -33.76 -27.44
CA THR A 57 -1.82 -34.87 -28.01
C THR A 57 -0.42 -34.41 -28.43
N PHE A 58 0.60 -35.21 -28.17
CA PHE A 58 1.99 -34.88 -28.51
C PHE A 58 2.78 -36.16 -28.84
N GLN A 59 3.84 -36.00 -29.65
CA GLN A 59 4.67 -37.11 -30.11
C GLN A 59 5.91 -37.29 -29.21
N VAL A 60 6.25 -38.53 -28.90
CA VAL A 60 7.41 -38.96 -28.13
C VAL A 60 8.22 -39.99 -28.91
N THR A 61 9.53 -39.78 -29.00
CA THR A 61 10.46 -40.73 -29.59
C THR A 61 10.70 -41.92 -28.66
N LYS A 62 11.17 -43.04 -29.20
CA LYS A 62 11.55 -44.23 -28.41
C LYS A 62 12.59 -43.92 -27.32
N ALA A 63 13.57 -43.06 -27.62
CA ALA A 63 14.58 -42.62 -26.67
C ALA A 63 13.96 -41.81 -25.51
N GLN A 64 13.04 -40.90 -25.81
CA GLN A 64 12.31 -40.10 -24.83
C GLN A 64 11.38 -40.96 -23.96
N ALA A 65 10.67 -41.92 -24.54
CA ALA A 65 9.81 -42.84 -23.80
C ALA A 65 10.60 -43.72 -22.81
N GLY A 66 11.87 -44.02 -23.11
CA GLY A 66 12.74 -44.76 -22.23
C GLY A 66 13.48 -43.95 -21.18
N SER A 67 13.45 -42.60 -21.28
CA SER A 67 14.14 -41.72 -20.33
C SER A 67 13.35 -41.49 -19.05
N LEU A 68 14.01 -40.89 -18.07
CA LEU A 68 13.32 -40.28 -16.91
C LEU A 68 12.62 -39.03 -17.41
N ALA A 69 11.31 -38.92 -17.23
CA ALA A 69 10.53 -37.79 -17.68
C ALA A 69 9.88 -37.04 -16.48
N ILE A 70 9.87 -35.72 -16.54
CA ILE A 70 9.30 -34.84 -15.52
C ILE A 70 8.25 -33.98 -16.18
N LEU A 71 7.00 -34.15 -15.79
CA LEU A 71 5.92 -33.23 -16.14
C LEU A 71 5.97 -32.02 -15.20
N ARG A 72 5.98 -30.83 -15.76
CA ARG A 72 5.87 -29.61 -14.97
C ARG A 72 4.98 -28.55 -15.60
N TRP A 73 4.40 -27.72 -14.76
CA TRP A 73 3.75 -26.47 -15.14
C TRP A 73 4.14 -25.37 -14.15
N ASN A 74 4.18 -24.14 -14.63
CA ASN A 74 4.64 -23.01 -13.80
C ASN A 74 3.50 -22.33 -13.09
N GLN A 75 2.34 -22.20 -13.72
CA GLN A 75 1.18 -21.58 -13.07
C GLN A 75 -0.13 -22.11 -13.64
N ILE A 76 -0.95 -22.70 -12.79
CA ILE A 76 -2.32 -23.14 -13.09
C ILE A 76 -3.24 -22.61 -12.00
N THR A 77 -4.28 -21.89 -12.40
CA THR A 77 -5.23 -21.29 -11.45
C THR A 77 -6.04 -22.40 -10.77
N TRP A 78 -6.00 -22.42 -9.44
CA TRP A 78 -6.64 -23.32 -8.49
C TRP A 78 -6.13 -24.76 -8.47
N GLY A 79 -5.00 -25.03 -9.07
CA GLY A 79 -4.40 -26.36 -9.10
C GLY A 79 -5.00 -27.28 -10.17
N ALA A 80 -4.35 -28.42 -10.35
CA ALA A 80 -4.76 -29.40 -11.38
C ALA A 80 -4.41 -30.84 -10.99
N VAL A 81 -5.18 -31.78 -11.55
CA VAL A 81 -4.85 -33.20 -11.58
C VAL A 81 -4.43 -33.59 -12.99
N ALA A 82 -3.27 -34.25 -13.15
CA ALA A 82 -2.71 -34.64 -14.42
C ALA A 82 -2.91 -36.14 -14.68
N PHE A 83 -3.39 -36.44 -15.88
CA PHE A 83 -3.50 -37.81 -16.42
C PHE A 83 -2.69 -37.92 -17.72
N LEU A 84 -1.91 -38.97 -17.84
CA LEU A 84 -1.13 -39.24 -19.04
C LEU A 84 -1.53 -40.64 -19.57
N ASN A 85 -2.04 -40.68 -20.80
CA ASN A 85 -2.52 -41.91 -21.43
C ASN A 85 -3.56 -42.66 -20.57
N GLY A 86 -4.41 -41.92 -19.83
CA GLY A 86 -5.41 -42.48 -18.92
C GLY A 86 -4.92 -42.79 -17.50
N GLN A 87 -3.60 -42.73 -17.25
CA GLN A 87 -3.05 -42.94 -15.91
C GLN A 87 -2.93 -41.62 -15.16
N ARG A 88 -3.41 -41.56 -13.91
CA ARG A 88 -3.15 -40.37 -13.02
C ARG A 88 -1.66 -40.36 -12.68
N VAL A 89 -0.99 -39.22 -12.98
CA VAL A 89 0.45 -39.08 -12.82
C VAL A 89 0.86 -38.00 -11.82
N GLY A 90 -0.03 -37.06 -11.51
CA GLY A 90 0.27 -35.98 -10.56
C GLY A 90 -0.93 -35.15 -10.15
N GLU A 91 -0.76 -34.36 -9.10
CA GLU A 91 -1.75 -33.41 -8.59
C GLU A 91 -1.06 -32.25 -7.89
N ASN A 92 -1.43 -31.02 -8.24
CA ASN A 92 -1.15 -29.83 -7.48
C ASN A 92 -2.45 -29.26 -6.92
N VAL A 93 -2.46 -28.93 -5.63
CA VAL A 93 -3.64 -28.40 -4.93
C VAL A 93 -3.64 -26.86 -4.83
N ALA A 94 -2.56 -26.22 -5.33
CA ALA A 94 -2.38 -24.78 -5.24
C ALA A 94 -2.08 -24.17 -6.62
N THR A 95 -1.75 -22.90 -6.67
CA THR A 95 -1.63 -22.15 -7.93
C THR A 95 -0.22 -22.13 -8.49
N GLY A 96 0.78 -22.41 -7.64
CA GLY A 96 2.18 -22.25 -7.93
C GLY A 96 2.78 -23.33 -8.84
N PRO A 97 4.06 -23.16 -9.15
CA PRO A 97 4.81 -24.11 -9.96
C PRO A 97 4.82 -25.52 -9.36
N TYR A 98 4.66 -26.48 -10.21
CA TYR A 98 4.60 -27.90 -9.84
C TYR A 98 5.41 -28.75 -10.80
N GLN A 99 6.04 -29.78 -10.26
CA GLN A 99 6.74 -30.79 -11.05
C GLN A 99 6.57 -32.19 -10.45
N VAL A 100 6.43 -33.17 -11.32
CA VAL A 100 6.29 -34.59 -10.94
C VAL A 100 7.08 -35.49 -11.88
N MET A 101 7.83 -36.41 -11.31
CA MET A 101 8.49 -37.45 -12.05
C MET A 101 7.44 -38.49 -12.53
N LEU A 102 7.36 -38.68 -13.84
CA LEU A 102 6.41 -39.60 -14.44
C LEU A 102 6.80 -41.08 -14.12
N PRO A 103 5.81 -41.93 -13.82
CA PRO A 103 6.06 -43.35 -13.61
C PRO A 103 6.72 -43.99 -14.86
N PRO A 104 7.57 -45.03 -14.70
CA PRO A 104 8.09 -45.80 -15.81
C PRO A 104 6.95 -46.34 -16.66
N GLY A 105 7.06 -46.18 -18.01
CA GLY A 105 6.05 -46.64 -18.96
C GLY A 105 4.81 -45.74 -19.08
N ALA A 106 4.72 -44.62 -18.38
CA ALA A 106 3.62 -43.68 -18.59
C ALA A 106 3.66 -43.02 -19.97
N LEU A 107 4.89 -42.75 -20.48
CA LEU A 107 5.09 -42.30 -21.86
C LEU A 107 5.34 -43.54 -22.79
N ARG A 108 4.82 -43.47 -24.01
CA ARG A 108 5.02 -44.47 -25.05
C ARG A 108 5.56 -43.82 -26.33
N GLU A 109 6.24 -44.57 -27.14
CA GLU A 109 6.67 -44.11 -28.45
C GLU A 109 5.44 -43.76 -29.31
N GLY A 110 5.52 -42.65 -30.03
CA GLY A 110 4.41 -42.12 -30.83
C GLY A 110 3.47 -41.20 -30.03
N ASP A 111 2.17 -41.34 -30.28
CA ASP A 111 1.13 -40.47 -29.71
C ASP A 111 0.94 -40.69 -28.20
N ASN A 112 0.95 -39.59 -27.48
CA ASN A 112 0.64 -39.51 -26.07
C ASN A 112 -0.42 -38.43 -25.83
N LEU A 113 -1.35 -38.71 -24.93
CA LEU A 113 -2.41 -37.80 -24.54
C LEU A 113 -2.18 -37.32 -23.09
N LEU A 114 -1.89 -36.04 -22.94
CA LEU A 114 -1.95 -35.36 -21.64
C LEU A 114 -3.34 -34.78 -21.44
N LEU A 115 -3.93 -35.08 -20.29
CA LEU A 115 -5.20 -34.54 -19.84
C LEU A 115 -5.01 -33.90 -18.48
N LEU A 116 -5.36 -32.64 -18.36
CA LEU A 116 -5.35 -31.89 -17.11
C LEU A 116 -6.78 -31.58 -16.68
N LYS A 117 -7.13 -31.95 -15.45
CA LYS A 117 -8.32 -31.46 -14.77
C LYS A 117 -7.90 -30.21 -13.99
N VAL A 118 -8.17 -29.04 -14.55
CA VAL A 118 -7.87 -27.76 -13.91
C VAL A 118 -9.07 -27.35 -13.05
N ASN A 119 -8.85 -27.14 -11.75
CA ASN A 119 -9.92 -26.77 -10.85
C ASN A 119 -10.42 -25.36 -11.13
N GLY A 120 -11.73 -25.17 -11.10
CA GLY A 120 -12.35 -23.86 -10.95
C GLY A 120 -12.52 -23.50 -9.48
N ALA A 121 -12.75 -22.26 -9.16
CA ALA A 121 -12.96 -21.81 -7.79
C ALA A 121 -14.08 -22.57 -7.06
N ALA A 122 -15.12 -22.98 -7.77
CA ALA A 122 -16.21 -23.80 -7.23
C ALA A 122 -15.85 -25.29 -7.00
N GLY A 123 -14.74 -25.77 -7.60
CA GLY A 123 -14.26 -27.14 -7.47
C GLY A 123 -13.17 -27.35 -6.43
N VAL A 124 -12.67 -26.28 -5.83
CA VAL A 124 -11.63 -26.35 -4.79
C VAL A 124 -12.23 -26.83 -3.46
N ALA A 125 -11.47 -27.63 -2.73
CA ALA A 125 -11.87 -28.08 -1.39
C ALA A 125 -12.09 -26.89 -0.46
N ARG A 126 -13.22 -26.90 0.23
CA ARG A 126 -13.61 -25.83 1.16
C ARG A 126 -13.79 -26.35 2.58
N SER A 127 -13.56 -25.46 3.54
CA SER A 127 -13.86 -25.67 4.96
C SER A 127 -15.39 -25.74 5.21
N LYS A 128 -15.76 -26.12 6.40
CA LYS A 128 -17.16 -26.06 6.85
C LYS A 128 -17.73 -24.64 6.84
N SER A 129 -16.87 -23.62 6.97
CA SER A 129 -17.24 -22.20 6.89
C SER A 129 -17.27 -21.67 5.44
N GLY A 130 -16.99 -22.50 4.43
CA GLY A 130 -17.07 -22.16 3.01
C GLY A 130 -15.78 -21.58 2.40
N HIS A 131 -14.70 -21.41 3.16
CA HIS A 131 -13.43 -20.87 2.67
C HIS A 131 -12.58 -21.93 1.99
N MET A 132 -11.82 -21.54 0.98
CA MET A 132 -10.90 -22.44 0.27
C MET A 132 -9.80 -22.95 1.21
N LEU A 133 -9.46 -24.22 1.10
CA LEU A 133 -8.36 -24.85 1.86
C LEU A 133 -7.02 -24.79 1.11
N ILE A 134 -6.86 -23.79 0.23
CA ILE A 134 -5.63 -23.49 -0.51
C ILE A 134 -5.32 -22.01 -0.46
N PRO A 135 -4.05 -21.58 -0.54
CA PRO A 135 -3.69 -20.20 -0.76
C PRO A 135 -4.13 -19.78 -2.17
N ALA A 136 -4.96 -18.78 -2.27
CA ALA A 136 -5.59 -18.38 -3.53
C ALA A 136 -5.69 -16.84 -3.70
N GLY A 137 -4.96 -16.08 -2.91
CA GLY A 137 -4.99 -14.62 -2.95
C GLY A 137 -6.42 -14.07 -2.79
N PHE A 138 -6.76 -13.04 -3.51
CA PHE A 138 -8.09 -12.42 -3.46
C PHE A 138 -9.26 -13.37 -3.73
N ALA A 139 -9.02 -14.43 -4.47
CA ALA A 139 -10.08 -15.38 -4.76
C ALA A 139 -10.45 -16.28 -3.57
N SER A 140 -9.59 -16.38 -2.56
CA SER A 140 -9.94 -17.09 -1.31
C SER A 140 -10.99 -16.35 -0.48
N TYR A 141 -11.05 -15.03 -0.64
CA TYR A 141 -11.95 -14.14 0.07
C TYR A 141 -13.32 -14.00 -0.61
N ASP A 142 -13.34 -14.11 -1.93
CA ASP A 142 -14.57 -13.93 -2.69
C ASP A 142 -15.40 -15.22 -2.70
N THR A 143 -16.58 -15.18 -2.10
CA THR A 143 -17.59 -16.25 -2.19
C THR A 143 -18.18 -16.35 -3.61
N THR A 144 -17.98 -15.31 -4.43
CA THR A 144 -18.34 -15.33 -5.85
C THR A 144 -17.10 -15.73 -6.67
N PRO A 145 -17.13 -16.84 -7.43
CA PRO A 145 -15.97 -17.28 -8.18
C PRO A 145 -15.59 -16.27 -9.26
N SER A 146 -14.59 -15.46 -9.00
CA SER A 146 -14.22 -14.36 -9.90
C SER A 146 -13.23 -14.76 -10.99
N GLY A 147 -12.79 -16.02 -11.06
CA GLY A 147 -11.79 -16.50 -12.02
C GLY A 147 -12.16 -17.75 -12.75
N ALA A 148 -12.13 -17.72 -14.08
CA ALA A 148 -12.16 -18.93 -14.89
C ALA A 148 -10.85 -19.70 -14.73
N PRO A 149 -10.88 -21.03 -14.66
CA PRO A 149 -9.69 -21.86 -14.67
C PRO A 149 -8.85 -21.59 -15.91
N HIS A 150 -7.53 -21.44 -15.76
CA HIS A 150 -6.64 -21.25 -16.90
C HIS A 150 -5.22 -21.72 -16.58
N ILE A 151 -4.45 -21.94 -17.61
CA ILE A 151 -3.02 -22.16 -17.54
C ILE A 151 -2.32 -20.90 -18.06
N SER A 152 -1.69 -20.18 -17.18
CA SER A 152 -1.15 -18.85 -17.48
C SER A 152 0.34 -18.85 -17.82
N ASP A 153 1.02 -20.00 -17.68
CA ASP A 153 2.45 -20.14 -17.96
C ASP A 153 2.72 -21.51 -18.61
N ASP A 154 3.97 -21.83 -18.82
CA ASP A 154 4.41 -23.02 -19.56
C ASP A 154 3.96 -24.34 -18.95
N VAL A 155 3.59 -25.28 -19.83
CA VAL A 155 3.48 -26.71 -19.56
C VAL A 155 4.54 -27.45 -20.36
N CYS A 156 5.34 -28.29 -19.72
CA CYS A 156 6.38 -29.01 -20.43
C CYS A 156 6.70 -30.38 -19.82
N ILE A 157 7.35 -31.21 -20.62
CA ILE A 157 7.98 -32.48 -20.20
C ILE A 157 9.48 -32.34 -20.41
N ASP A 158 10.24 -32.45 -19.33
CA ASP A 158 11.69 -32.52 -19.37
C ASP A 158 12.14 -33.99 -19.35
N PHE A 159 13.26 -34.30 -20.03
CA PHE A 159 13.78 -35.63 -20.15
C PHE A 159 15.22 -35.68 -19.63
N ALA A 160 15.53 -36.69 -18.81
CA ALA A 160 16.81 -36.87 -18.18
C ALA A 160 17.26 -38.34 -18.27
N ALA A 161 18.57 -38.58 -18.20
CA ALA A 161 19.15 -39.93 -18.32
C ALA A 161 19.30 -40.65 -16.96
N GLY A 162 18.17 -40.90 -16.29
CA GLY A 162 18.14 -41.67 -15.03
C GLY A 162 18.16 -40.87 -13.74
N ALA A 163 18.63 -39.60 -13.75
CA ALA A 163 18.53 -38.65 -12.67
C ALA A 163 18.38 -37.24 -13.22
N TYR A 164 17.72 -36.34 -12.47
CA TYR A 164 17.53 -34.95 -12.87
C TYR A 164 17.78 -33.95 -11.72
N LEU A 165 17.96 -32.71 -12.08
CA LEU A 165 18.16 -31.55 -11.18
C LEU A 165 16.79 -31.01 -10.81
N LYS A 166 16.25 -31.45 -9.67
CA LYS A 166 14.93 -30.95 -9.21
C LYS A 166 14.98 -29.46 -8.87
N TRP A 167 15.98 -29.05 -8.11
CA TRP A 167 16.17 -27.68 -7.66
C TRP A 167 17.64 -27.30 -7.68
N VAL A 168 17.92 -26.07 -8.12
CA VAL A 168 19.23 -25.44 -8.05
C VAL A 168 19.07 -24.03 -7.52
N LEU A 169 19.66 -23.74 -6.36
CA LEU A 169 19.67 -22.43 -5.74
C LEU A 169 21.08 -21.85 -5.75
N ALA A 170 21.25 -20.66 -6.32
CA ALA A 170 22.47 -19.88 -6.21
C ALA A 170 22.53 -19.21 -4.83
N LEU A 171 23.62 -19.37 -4.13
CA LEU A 171 23.96 -18.79 -2.83
C LEU A 171 25.18 -17.87 -3.03
N PRO A 172 24.99 -16.61 -3.46
CA PRO A 172 26.09 -15.67 -3.61
C PRO A 172 26.78 -15.38 -2.29
N ASP A 173 28.10 -15.25 -2.33
CA ASP A 173 28.96 -14.75 -1.27
C ASP A 173 29.77 -13.59 -1.87
N VAL A 174 29.22 -12.39 -1.72
CA VAL A 174 29.78 -11.17 -2.34
C VAL A 174 31.13 -10.84 -1.73
N ALA A 175 31.26 -10.95 -0.41
CA ALA A 175 32.51 -10.69 0.30
C ALA A 175 33.60 -11.74 -0.02
N GLY A 176 33.19 -13.00 -0.19
CA GLY A 176 34.11 -14.10 -0.53
C GLY A 176 34.40 -14.23 -2.02
N ALA A 177 33.84 -13.38 -2.89
CA ALA A 177 33.97 -13.42 -4.34
C ALA A 177 33.69 -14.82 -4.95
N LYS A 178 32.60 -15.46 -4.54
CA LYS A 178 32.21 -16.80 -4.95
C LYS A 178 30.72 -16.99 -4.93
N VAL A 179 30.23 -18.02 -5.61
CA VAL A 179 28.84 -18.49 -5.48
C VAL A 179 28.84 -19.98 -5.12
N ARG A 180 27.97 -20.38 -4.21
CA ARG A 180 27.68 -21.79 -3.95
C ARG A 180 26.37 -22.15 -4.61
N PHE A 181 26.32 -23.24 -5.32
CA PHE A 181 25.10 -23.81 -5.86
C PHE A 181 24.65 -24.96 -4.96
N ARG A 182 23.45 -24.81 -4.38
CA ARG A 182 22.78 -25.91 -3.68
C ARG A 182 21.93 -26.64 -4.71
N VAL A 183 22.28 -27.90 -4.94
CA VAL A 183 21.70 -28.71 -6.00
C VAL A 183 20.95 -29.88 -5.38
N THR A 184 19.66 -30.01 -5.64
CA THR A 184 18.83 -31.10 -5.15
C THR A 184 18.56 -32.10 -6.33
N PRO A 185 19.29 -33.20 -6.45
CA PRO A 185 19.04 -34.20 -7.46
C PRO A 185 17.89 -35.14 -7.06
N VAL A 186 17.22 -35.68 -8.06
CA VAL A 186 16.29 -36.80 -7.90
C VAL A 186 16.68 -37.90 -8.92
N ALA A 187 16.75 -39.13 -8.47
CA ALA A 187 17.11 -40.27 -9.29
C ALA A 187 16.09 -41.41 -9.14
N ARG A 188 15.96 -42.25 -10.16
CA ARG A 188 15.22 -43.51 -10.06
C ARG A 188 15.99 -44.55 -9.24
N GLU A 189 17.32 -44.47 -9.31
CA GLU A 189 18.25 -45.30 -8.55
C GLU A 189 18.84 -44.51 -7.39
N ALA A 190 19.77 -45.10 -6.68
CA ALA A 190 20.49 -44.41 -5.60
C ALA A 190 21.27 -43.19 -6.10
N LEU A 191 21.47 -42.23 -5.17
CA LEU A 191 22.18 -40.98 -5.46
C LEU A 191 23.71 -41.13 -5.46
N GLU A 192 24.23 -42.27 -5.04
CA GLU A 192 25.67 -42.54 -5.00
C GLU A 192 26.31 -42.43 -6.38
N GLY A 193 27.54 -41.94 -6.42
CA GLY A 193 28.31 -41.76 -7.65
C GLY A 193 27.86 -40.64 -8.56
N LEU A 194 26.83 -39.86 -8.15
CA LEU A 194 26.48 -38.62 -8.83
C LEU A 194 27.54 -37.56 -8.60
N THR A 195 27.79 -36.75 -9.62
CA THR A 195 28.72 -35.62 -9.59
C THR A 195 28.02 -34.39 -10.17
N VAL A 196 28.20 -33.27 -9.55
CA VAL A 196 27.67 -31.98 -10.04
C VAL A 196 28.82 -31.09 -10.49
N THR A 197 28.71 -30.55 -11.70
CA THR A 197 29.62 -29.50 -12.21
C THR A 197 28.81 -28.21 -12.40
N ALA A 198 29.37 -27.11 -11.93
CA ALA A 198 28.78 -25.76 -12.15
C ALA A 198 29.78 -24.86 -12.87
N GLN A 199 29.31 -24.15 -13.88
CA GLN A 199 30.06 -23.15 -14.65
C GLN A 199 29.29 -21.84 -14.66
N VAL A 200 29.98 -20.70 -14.47
CA VAL A 200 29.43 -19.36 -14.49
C VAL A 200 30.06 -18.51 -15.58
N ARG A 201 29.28 -17.77 -16.31
CA ARG A 201 29.69 -16.80 -17.36
C ARG A 201 28.85 -15.52 -17.26
N PRO A 202 29.30 -14.39 -17.82
CA PRO A 202 28.48 -13.20 -17.96
C PRO A 202 27.19 -13.47 -18.76
N TRP A 203 26.14 -12.73 -18.47
CA TRP A 203 24.91 -12.70 -19.27
C TRP A 203 24.92 -11.44 -20.17
N PRO A 204 24.41 -11.48 -21.42
CA PRO A 204 23.85 -12.65 -22.10
C PRO A 204 24.93 -13.63 -22.59
N GLU A 205 26.13 -13.17 -22.89
CA GLU A 205 27.24 -13.98 -23.44
C GLU A 205 28.60 -13.54 -22.87
N GLY A 206 29.56 -14.44 -22.86
CA GLY A 206 30.91 -14.15 -22.42
C GLY A 206 31.70 -15.42 -22.08
N PRO A 207 33.03 -15.30 -21.89
CA PRO A 207 33.87 -16.41 -21.46
C PRO A 207 33.49 -16.87 -20.05
N ALA A 208 33.77 -18.13 -19.73
CA ALA A 208 33.57 -18.64 -18.36
C ALA A 208 34.45 -17.85 -17.36
N LEU A 209 33.83 -17.32 -16.31
CA LEU A 209 34.50 -16.66 -15.20
C LEU A 209 34.97 -17.64 -14.15
N GLY A 210 34.23 -18.75 -13.95
CA GLY A 210 34.54 -19.76 -12.99
C GLY A 210 33.87 -21.07 -13.29
N GLN A 211 34.50 -22.18 -12.84
CA GLN A 211 33.93 -23.53 -12.92
C GLN A 211 34.41 -24.33 -11.72
N ALA A 212 33.53 -25.17 -11.19
CA ALA A 212 33.84 -26.10 -10.12
C ALA A 212 33.05 -27.39 -10.27
N ARG A 213 33.51 -28.44 -9.58
CA ARG A 213 32.93 -29.77 -9.56
C ARG A 213 32.98 -30.32 -8.14
N THR A 214 31.90 -30.99 -7.69
CA THR A 214 31.95 -31.77 -6.45
C THR A 214 32.88 -32.97 -6.63
N PRO A 215 33.58 -33.46 -5.60
CA PRO A 215 34.31 -34.73 -5.67
C PRO A 215 33.37 -35.85 -6.07
N ALA A 216 33.85 -36.75 -6.97
CA ALA A 216 33.03 -37.85 -7.50
C ALA A 216 32.56 -38.86 -6.44
N GLN A 217 33.10 -38.79 -5.24
CA GLN A 217 32.81 -39.73 -4.13
C GLN A 217 32.03 -39.04 -2.98
N ALA A 218 31.72 -37.76 -3.09
CA ALA A 218 30.95 -37.08 -2.05
C ALA A 218 29.49 -37.55 -2.05
N ALA A 219 29.04 -38.06 -0.89
CA ALA A 219 27.60 -38.25 -0.66
C ALA A 219 26.90 -36.90 -0.58
N PRO A 220 25.64 -36.80 -1.00
CA PRO A 220 24.88 -35.57 -0.78
C PRO A 220 24.68 -35.33 0.72
N ASP A 221 24.75 -34.08 1.12
CA ASP A 221 24.27 -33.66 2.44
C ASP A 221 22.74 -33.79 2.50
N VAL A 222 22.18 -33.93 3.70
CA VAL A 222 20.76 -34.07 3.89
C VAL A 222 20.22 -32.84 4.64
N ASP A 223 19.37 -32.08 3.97
CA ASP A 223 18.66 -30.98 4.55
C ASP A 223 17.26 -31.45 5.04
N PRO A 224 16.85 -31.14 6.27
CA PRO A 224 15.57 -31.62 6.80
C PRO A 224 14.35 -31.09 6.06
N VAL A 225 14.47 -29.95 5.36
CA VAL A 225 13.39 -29.31 4.62
C VAL A 225 13.38 -29.70 3.15
N ARG A 226 14.57 -29.81 2.54
CA ARG A 226 14.72 -30.02 1.07
C ARG A 226 15.18 -31.41 0.67
N GLY A 227 15.64 -32.20 1.62
CA GLY A 227 16.18 -33.51 1.38
C GLY A 227 17.65 -33.51 0.92
N PRO A 228 18.11 -34.59 0.28
CA PRO A 228 19.51 -34.72 -0.16
C PRO A 228 19.92 -33.63 -1.16
N HIS A 229 21.09 -33.04 -0.96
CA HIS A 229 21.61 -31.98 -1.84
C HIS A 229 23.15 -32.02 -1.93
N TYR A 230 23.68 -31.43 -3.01
CA TYR A 230 25.11 -31.19 -3.21
C TYR A 230 25.37 -29.69 -3.08
N LEU A 231 26.51 -29.28 -2.51
CA LEU A 231 27.03 -27.92 -2.55
C LEU A 231 28.24 -27.86 -3.50
N VAL A 232 28.17 -26.97 -4.49
CA VAL A 232 29.25 -26.72 -5.45
C VAL A 232 29.65 -25.26 -5.33
N GLU A 233 30.86 -25.01 -4.88
CA GLU A 233 31.41 -23.66 -4.71
C GLU A 233 32.24 -23.27 -5.95
N VAL A 234 31.86 -22.15 -6.60
CA VAL A 234 32.52 -21.59 -7.78
C VAL A 234 33.14 -20.24 -7.41
N PRO A 235 34.47 -20.10 -7.37
CA PRO A 235 35.13 -18.83 -7.27
C PRO A 235 34.86 -17.95 -8.49
N LEU A 236 34.59 -16.66 -8.25
CA LEU A 236 34.26 -15.66 -9.29
C LEU A 236 35.14 -14.42 -9.11
N PRO A 237 36.46 -14.50 -9.31
CA PRO A 237 37.31 -13.33 -9.17
C PRO A 237 36.93 -12.27 -10.24
N GLY A 238 36.84 -11.01 -9.80
CA GLY A 238 36.52 -9.89 -10.68
C GLY A 238 35.03 -9.80 -11.11
N PHE A 239 34.12 -10.49 -10.40
CA PHE A 239 32.67 -10.30 -10.63
C PHE A 239 32.25 -8.87 -10.30
N ARG A 240 31.14 -8.43 -10.88
CA ARG A 240 30.42 -7.20 -10.50
C ARG A 240 29.12 -7.59 -9.77
N PRO A 241 28.81 -6.99 -8.61
CA PRO A 241 27.57 -7.30 -7.93
C PRO A 241 26.37 -6.74 -8.68
N TRP A 242 25.23 -7.44 -8.57
CA TRP A 242 23.96 -6.91 -8.99
C TRP A 242 23.49 -5.84 -7.99
N THR A 243 23.09 -4.68 -8.51
CA THR A 243 22.46 -3.61 -7.74
C THR A 243 21.31 -3.03 -8.54
N TYR A 244 20.44 -2.23 -7.89
CA TYR A 244 19.38 -1.52 -8.59
C TYR A 244 19.89 -0.40 -9.53
N GLU A 245 21.13 0.07 -9.32
CA GLU A 245 21.79 1.07 -10.16
C GLU A 245 22.59 0.42 -11.32
N ASP A 246 23.13 -0.79 -11.08
CA ASP A 246 23.95 -1.53 -12.02
C ASP A 246 23.56 -3.04 -11.99
N PRO A 247 22.51 -3.44 -12.74
CA PRO A 247 21.89 -4.77 -12.64
C PRO A 247 22.66 -5.82 -13.42
N VAL A 248 23.88 -6.15 -12.99
CA VAL A 248 24.75 -7.13 -13.66
C VAL A 248 24.28 -8.55 -13.41
N LEU A 249 24.10 -9.31 -14.50
CA LEU A 249 23.62 -10.69 -14.49
C LEU A 249 24.66 -11.67 -14.97
N TYR A 250 24.51 -12.92 -14.54
CA TYR A 250 25.33 -14.07 -14.91
C TYR A 250 24.45 -15.25 -15.33
N ASN A 251 25.00 -16.09 -16.21
CA ASN A 251 24.46 -17.40 -16.55
C ASN A 251 25.19 -18.48 -15.76
N ALA A 252 24.45 -19.33 -15.07
CA ALA A 252 24.93 -20.57 -14.49
C ALA A 252 24.51 -21.75 -15.37
N ARG A 253 25.46 -22.65 -15.62
CA ARG A 253 25.21 -23.98 -16.21
C ARG A 253 25.58 -25.03 -15.16
N VAL A 254 24.58 -25.78 -14.72
CA VAL A 254 24.76 -26.84 -13.72
C VAL A 254 24.47 -28.17 -14.39
N THR A 255 25.41 -29.11 -14.30
CA THR A 255 25.35 -30.41 -14.96
C THR A 255 25.47 -31.53 -13.94
N LEU A 256 24.54 -32.47 -13.98
CA LEU A 256 24.54 -33.70 -13.21
C LEU A 256 25.12 -34.85 -14.06
N SER A 257 26.05 -35.61 -13.52
CA SER A 257 26.69 -36.71 -14.22
C SER A 257 26.95 -37.92 -13.31
N ARG A 258 27.07 -39.09 -13.90
CA ARG A 258 27.50 -40.34 -13.21
C ARG A 258 28.51 -41.05 -14.08
N GLY A 259 29.69 -41.40 -13.52
CA GLY A 259 30.75 -42.06 -14.27
C GLY A 259 31.22 -41.32 -15.54
N GLY A 260 31.07 -40.00 -15.59
CA GLY A 260 31.40 -39.16 -16.76
C GLY A 260 30.28 -39.00 -17.77
N GLN A 261 29.20 -39.76 -17.67
CA GLN A 261 27.98 -39.58 -18.49
C GLN A 261 27.14 -38.45 -17.93
N VAL A 262 26.73 -37.48 -18.78
CA VAL A 262 25.80 -36.43 -18.44
C VAL A 262 24.39 -37.00 -18.33
N LEU A 263 23.73 -36.77 -17.20
CA LEU A 263 22.36 -37.20 -16.91
C LEU A 263 21.36 -36.09 -17.12
N ASP A 264 21.71 -34.86 -16.70
CA ASP A 264 20.87 -33.69 -16.82
C ASP A 264 21.71 -32.39 -16.81
N THR A 265 21.17 -31.32 -17.38
CA THR A 265 21.80 -30.01 -17.40
C THR A 265 20.72 -28.93 -17.33
N ILE A 266 20.89 -27.96 -16.41
CA ILE A 266 20.04 -26.78 -16.29
C ILE A 266 20.86 -25.51 -16.50
N ASN A 267 20.29 -24.54 -17.22
CA ASN A 267 20.87 -23.21 -17.39
C ASN A 267 19.89 -22.19 -16.84
N PHE A 268 20.38 -21.21 -16.09
CA PHE A 268 19.55 -20.15 -15.52
C PHE A 268 20.36 -18.88 -15.28
N ARG A 269 19.66 -17.73 -15.19
CA ARG A 269 20.25 -16.44 -14.81
C ARG A 269 20.29 -16.30 -13.30
N PHE A 270 21.25 -15.53 -12.81
CA PHE A 270 21.30 -15.07 -11.43
C PHE A 270 22.13 -13.79 -11.31
N GLY A 271 22.01 -13.10 -10.18
CA GLY A 271 22.86 -11.95 -9.83
C GLY A 271 23.70 -12.24 -8.61
N MET A 272 24.93 -11.72 -8.61
CA MET A 272 25.80 -11.76 -7.43
C MET A 272 25.36 -10.67 -6.46
N ARG A 273 24.54 -10.99 -5.46
CA ARG A 273 24.05 -10.04 -4.47
C ARG A 273 23.76 -10.72 -3.14
N GLU A 274 23.87 -9.95 -2.06
CA GLU A 274 23.46 -10.34 -0.71
C GLU A 274 22.45 -9.36 -0.16
N ILE A 275 21.37 -9.87 0.46
CA ILE A 275 20.35 -9.11 1.15
C ILE A 275 20.31 -9.55 2.60
N THR A 276 20.40 -8.61 3.51
CA THR A 276 20.39 -8.86 4.96
C THR A 276 19.64 -7.73 5.68
N VAL A 277 19.23 -7.99 6.92
CA VAL A 277 18.84 -6.95 7.86
C VAL A 277 19.98 -6.70 8.81
N ARG A 278 20.45 -5.45 8.88
CA ARG A 278 21.52 -5.02 9.81
C ARG A 278 21.12 -3.73 10.49
N ASN A 279 21.22 -3.68 11.81
CA ASN A 279 20.87 -2.50 12.62
C ASN A 279 19.44 -1.99 12.35
N GLY A 280 18.49 -2.88 12.07
CA GLY A 280 17.12 -2.51 11.76
C GLY A 280 16.88 -1.97 10.36
N HIS A 281 17.81 -2.16 9.42
CA HIS A 281 17.69 -1.68 8.03
C HIS A 281 17.97 -2.79 7.02
N TYR A 282 17.29 -2.75 5.88
CA TYR A 282 17.67 -3.57 4.73
C TYR A 282 19.05 -3.18 4.23
N ASN A 283 19.83 -4.19 3.86
CA ASN A 283 21.15 -4.02 3.28
C ASN A 283 21.27 -4.81 1.98
N LEU A 284 21.73 -4.14 0.93
CA LEU A 284 22.12 -4.75 -0.32
C LEU A 284 23.65 -4.66 -0.45
N ASN A 285 24.31 -5.81 -0.52
CA ASN A 285 25.78 -5.89 -0.64
C ASN A 285 26.51 -5.09 0.44
N GLY A 286 25.99 -5.08 1.67
CA GLY A 286 26.56 -4.39 2.82
C GLY A 286 26.24 -2.89 2.94
N LYS A 287 25.48 -2.31 2.03
CA LYS A 287 25.03 -0.91 2.08
C LYS A 287 23.55 -0.84 2.45
N ASN A 288 23.14 0.17 3.20
CA ASN A 288 21.74 0.40 3.49
C ASN A 288 20.93 0.59 2.22
N LEU A 289 19.72 0.06 2.22
CA LEU A 289 18.82 0.08 1.09
C LEU A 289 17.46 0.64 1.50
N TRP A 290 17.00 1.65 0.79
CA TRP A 290 15.72 2.30 1.00
C TRP A 290 14.80 1.97 -0.18
N LEU A 291 13.74 1.20 0.11
CA LEU A 291 12.76 0.81 -0.89
C LEU A 291 11.70 1.90 -1.05
N ARG A 292 11.59 2.42 -2.24
CA ARG A 292 10.64 3.47 -2.62
C ARG A 292 9.90 3.02 -3.86
N GLY A 293 8.62 2.85 -3.74
CA GLY A 293 7.88 2.27 -4.85
C GLY A 293 6.39 2.33 -4.67
N SER A 294 5.70 1.31 -5.15
CA SER A 294 4.26 1.17 -4.99
C SER A 294 3.86 -0.30 -5.15
N GLU A 295 2.57 -0.55 -5.16
CA GLU A 295 2.02 -1.88 -5.32
C GLU A 295 1.55 -2.15 -6.74
N LEU A 296 1.74 -3.39 -7.15
CA LEU A 296 1.14 -3.98 -8.34
C LEU A 296 0.13 -5.01 -7.89
N VAL A 297 -1.15 -4.73 -8.07
CA VAL A 297 -2.17 -5.75 -7.88
C VAL A 297 -2.24 -6.59 -9.15
N ALA A 298 -1.44 -7.64 -9.17
CA ALA A 298 -1.38 -8.58 -10.28
C ALA A 298 -2.58 -9.53 -10.19
N ASP A 299 -3.78 -9.09 -10.55
CA ASP A 299 -4.95 -9.97 -10.63
C ASP A 299 -4.64 -11.16 -11.57
N TRP A 300 -4.83 -12.37 -11.09
CA TRP A 300 -4.65 -13.63 -11.81
C TRP A 300 -5.33 -13.66 -13.17
N LYS A 301 -6.30 -12.80 -13.40
CA LYS A 301 -7.06 -12.73 -14.65
C LYS A 301 -6.31 -12.00 -15.76
N TRP A 302 -5.50 -11.01 -15.42
CA TRP A 302 -4.91 -10.12 -16.42
C TRP A 302 -3.37 -10.08 -16.39
N ALA A 303 -2.72 -10.25 -15.24
CA ALA A 303 -1.28 -10.21 -15.14
C ALA A 303 -0.57 -11.21 -16.09
N PRO A 304 -1.02 -12.47 -16.21
CA PRO A 304 -0.45 -13.42 -17.14
C PRO A 304 -0.62 -13.04 -18.62
N ASN A 305 -1.61 -12.21 -18.93
CA ASN A 305 -1.94 -11.82 -20.30
C ASN A 305 -1.31 -10.47 -20.70
N VAL A 306 -0.70 -9.75 -19.74
CA VAL A 306 0.01 -8.49 -20.06
C VAL A 306 1.27 -8.82 -20.86
N PRO A 307 1.42 -8.29 -22.09
CA PRO A 307 2.64 -8.44 -22.86
C PRO A 307 3.86 -7.93 -22.13
N GLY A 308 5.01 -8.56 -22.30
CA GLY A 308 6.25 -8.14 -21.65
C GLY A 308 6.61 -6.68 -21.90
N HIS A 309 6.42 -6.19 -23.13
CA HIS A 309 6.72 -4.80 -23.49
C HIS A 309 5.81 -3.77 -22.79
N GLU A 310 4.59 -4.14 -22.41
CA GLU A 310 3.72 -3.26 -21.61
C GLU A 310 4.22 -3.19 -20.17
N PHE A 311 4.67 -4.29 -19.61
CA PHE A 311 5.27 -4.29 -18.29
C PHE A 311 6.62 -3.55 -18.26
N GLU A 312 7.43 -3.68 -19.31
CA GLU A 312 8.67 -2.92 -19.46
C GLU A 312 8.42 -1.40 -19.50
N TYR A 313 7.36 -0.99 -20.18
CA TYR A 313 6.91 0.42 -20.17
C TYR A 313 6.54 0.88 -18.76
N LEU A 314 5.79 0.07 -18.00
CA LEU A 314 5.46 0.36 -16.61
C LEU A 314 6.69 0.54 -15.72
N VAL A 315 7.64 -0.36 -15.82
CA VAL A 315 8.90 -0.29 -15.05
C VAL A 315 9.66 0.99 -15.40
N THR A 316 9.69 1.36 -16.67
CA THR A 316 10.35 2.59 -17.14
C THR A 316 9.66 3.83 -16.58
N GLU A 317 8.34 3.91 -16.67
CA GLU A 317 7.55 5.02 -16.14
C GLU A 317 7.67 5.14 -14.61
N ALA A 318 7.65 4.01 -13.89
CA ALA A 318 7.86 3.99 -12.45
C ALA A 318 9.24 4.53 -12.05
N ARG A 319 10.28 4.20 -12.82
CA ARG A 319 11.63 4.76 -12.60
C ARG A 319 11.68 6.27 -12.81
N GLU A 320 10.94 6.81 -13.81
CA GLU A 320 10.77 8.25 -13.98
C GLU A 320 10.07 8.91 -12.79
N MET A 321 9.21 8.16 -12.09
CA MET A 321 8.63 8.55 -10.81
C MET A 321 9.53 8.25 -9.59
N SER A 322 10.82 7.95 -9.82
CA SER A 322 11.80 7.64 -8.78
C SER A 322 11.50 6.40 -7.94
N MET A 323 10.67 5.50 -8.43
CA MET A 323 10.40 4.21 -7.81
C MET A 323 11.55 3.23 -8.13
N ASN A 324 11.96 2.47 -7.13
CA ASN A 324 12.96 1.41 -7.26
C ASN A 324 12.44 0.03 -6.88
N ALA A 325 11.20 -0.07 -6.39
CA ALA A 325 10.62 -1.32 -5.93
C ALA A 325 9.11 -1.41 -6.23
N PHE A 326 8.63 -2.68 -6.36
CA PHE A 326 7.21 -3.01 -6.35
C PHE A 326 6.94 -4.13 -5.36
N ARG A 327 5.79 -4.05 -4.68
CA ARG A 327 5.17 -5.19 -4.00
C ARG A 327 4.13 -5.81 -4.93
N THR A 328 4.22 -7.12 -5.17
CA THR A 328 3.22 -7.85 -5.96
C THR A 328 2.11 -8.32 -5.03
N HIS A 329 1.12 -7.45 -4.85
CA HIS A 329 0.08 -7.59 -3.83
C HIS A 329 -0.70 -8.90 -3.97
N THR A 330 -0.63 -9.73 -2.93
CA THR A 330 -1.36 -10.99 -2.72
C THR A 330 -1.10 -12.12 -3.71
N GLN A 331 -0.06 -12.00 -4.54
CA GLN A 331 0.35 -13.10 -5.43
C GLN A 331 1.77 -12.92 -5.97
N PRO A 332 2.49 -14.02 -6.24
CA PRO A 332 3.79 -13.96 -6.87
C PRO A 332 3.73 -13.40 -8.29
N PRO A 333 4.76 -12.69 -8.74
CA PRO A 333 4.80 -12.10 -10.07
C PRO A 333 5.03 -13.17 -11.15
N PRO A 334 4.50 -12.97 -12.38
CA PRO A 334 4.87 -13.81 -13.53
C PRO A 334 6.37 -13.72 -13.84
N ALA A 335 7.00 -14.84 -14.24
CA ALA A 335 8.45 -14.90 -14.52
C ALA A 335 8.91 -13.84 -15.53
N LYS A 336 8.14 -13.57 -16.58
CA LYS A 336 8.45 -12.55 -17.58
C LYS A 336 8.59 -11.13 -16.99
N TRP A 337 7.86 -10.84 -15.92
CA TRP A 337 8.00 -9.56 -15.20
C TRP A 337 9.28 -9.53 -14.39
N VAL A 338 9.58 -10.66 -13.74
CA VAL A 338 10.79 -10.80 -12.91
C VAL A 338 12.04 -10.68 -13.79
N ASP A 339 12.01 -11.27 -15.00
CA ASP A 339 13.10 -11.13 -15.98
C ASP A 339 13.38 -9.67 -16.34
N ILE A 340 12.32 -8.89 -16.58
CA ILE A 340 12.44 -7.47 -16.87
C ILE A 340 13.00 -6.70 -15.66
N CYS A 341 12.53 -7.02 -14.46
CA CYS A 341 13.03 -6.41 -13.23
C CYS A 341 14.49 -6.72 -12.95
N ASP A 342 14.92 -7.96 -13.21
CA ASP A 342 16.35 -8.36 -13.11
C ASP A 342 17.24 -7.49 -13.99
N GLU A 343 16.81 -7.21 -15.22
CA GLU A 343 17.57 -6.48 -16.23
C GLU A 343 17.55 -4.96 -16.00
N ASN A 344 16.48 -4.44 -15.40
CA ASN A 344 16.31 -3.02 -15.15
C ASN A 344 16.68 -2.58 -13.73
N GLY A 345 17.01 -3.50 -12.82
CA GLY A 345 17.33 -3.18 -11.43
C GLY A 345 16.10 -2.79 -10.59
N THR A 346 14.89 -3.09 -11.04
CA THR A 346 13.67 -2.88 -10.26
C THR A 346 13.51 -4.01 -9.24
N MET A 347 13.33 -3.67 -7.98
CA MET A 347 13.26 -4.64 -6.91
C MET A 347 11.82 -5.11 -6.67
N LEU A 348 11.65 -6.39 -6.34
CA LEU A 348 10.35 -6.99 -6.09
C LEU A 348 10.24 -7.51 -4.65
N LEU A 349 9.18 -7.11 -3.98
CA LEU A 349 8.68 -7.71 -2.76
C LEU A 349 7.64 -8.75 -3.21
N ALA A 350 8.09 -10.00 -3.40
CA ALA A 350 7.27 -11.06 -3.98
C ALA A 350 6.36 -11.66 -2.92
N GLU A 351 5.05 -11.54 -3.11
CA GLU A 351 4.06 -11.92 -2.11
C GLU A 351 3.41 -13.25 -2.44
N PHE A 352 3.30 -14.10 -1.43
CA PHE A 352 2.55 -15.34 -1.53
C PHE A 352 1.04 -15.10 -1.38
N PRO A 353 0.19 -15.97 -1.95
CA PRO A 353 -1.24 -15.73 -2.00
C PRO A 353 -1.97 -16.06 -0.68
N VAL A 354 -1.40 -15.63 0.46
CA VAL A 354 -1.98 -15.75 1.79
C VAL A 354 -2.55 -14.39 2.21
N LEU A 355 -3.87 -14.32 2.35
CA LEU A 355 -4.58 -13.05 2.39
C LEU A 355 -5.60 -13.02 3.52
N TYR A 356 -5.82 -11.79 4.06
CA TYR A 356 -6.74 -11.34 5.11
C TYR A 356 -7.48 -12.37 5.95
N ASN A 357 -8.02 -11.90 7.06
CA ASN A 357 -9.23 -12.35 7.80
C ASN A 357 -9.43 -13.86 7.89
N ALA A 358 -8.35 -14.60 7.81
CA ALA A 358 -8.43 -15.99 8.13
C ALA A 358 -8.91 -16.22 9.58
N ALA A 359 -8.92 -15.18 10.43
CA ALA A 359 -9.65 -15.19 11.69
C ALA A 359 -11.14 -15.48 11.52
N ASP A 360 -11.73 -15.06 10.40
CA ASP A 360 -13.12 -15.34 10.05
C ASP A 360 -13.30 -16.74 9.44
N TYR A 361 -12.22 -17.42 9.04
CA TYR A 361 -12.28 -18.73 8.41
C TYR A 361 -12.77 -19.84 9.35
N LYS A 362 -12.58 -19.67 10.65
CA LYS A 362 -13.07 -20.61 11.68
C LYS A 362 -12.77 -22.08 11.32
N PHE A 363 -11.54 -22.34 10.89
CA PHE A 363 -11.09 -23.67 10.52
C PHE A 363 -11.08 -24.60 11.75
N THR A 364 -11.45 -25.87 11.54
CA THR A 364 -11.14 -26.91 12.52
C THR A 364 -9.64 -27.21 12.55
N PRO A 365 -9.12 -27.86 13.60
CA PRO A 365 -7.69 -28.26 13.63
C PRO A 365 -7.25 -29.06 12.39
N GLU A 366 -8.12 -29.92 11.87
CA GLU A 366 -7.87 -30.73 10.67
C GLU A 366 -7.83 -29.85 9.42
N GLU A 367 -8.71 -28.86 9.30
CA GLU A 367 -8.73 -27.88 8.21
C GLU A 367 -7.49 -26.98 8.24
N TYR A 368 -7.04 -26.54 9.43
CA TYR A 368 -5.77 -25.86 9.61
C TYR A 368 -4.58 -26.70 9.13
N ALA A 369 -4.52 -27.98 9.50
CA ALA A 369 -3.45 -28.88 9.06
C ALA A 369 -3.39 -29.01 7.52
N ILE A 370 -4.54 -29.04 6.86
CA ILE A 370 -4.63 -29.07 5.38
C ILE A 370 -4.16 -27.73 4.83
N TRP A 371 -4.65 -26.64 5.36
CA TRP A 371 -4.29 -25.28 4.94
C TRP A 371 -2.77 -25.03 5.05
N HIS A 372 -2.18 -25.28 6.22
CA HIS A 372 -0.76 -25.09 6.47
C HIS A 372 0.09 -25.91 5.50
N ARG A 373 -0.24 -27.19 5.29
CA ARG A 373 0.46 -28.05 4.33
C ARG A 373 0.38 -27.46 2.91
N ASN A 374 -0.78 -26.98 2.50
CA ASN A 374 -0.99 -26.45 1.16
C ASN A 374 -0.25 -25.11 0.96
N VAL A 375 -0.26 -24.23 1.98
CA VAL A 375 0.53 -22.98 1.97
C VAL A 375 2.02 -23.27 1.84
N LEU A 376 2.58 -24.21 2.63
CA LEU A 376 4.00 -24.55 2.56
C LEU A 376 4.38 -25.15 1.21
N ALA A 377 3.52 -25.99 0.64
CA ALA A 377 3.76 -26.59 -0.68
C ALA A 377 3.75 -25.56 -1.81
N ASP A 378 2.79 -24.62 -1.77
CA ASP A 378 2.70 -23.52 -2.74
C ASP A 378 3.88 -22.57 -2.63
N ALA A 379 4.23 -22.14 -1.40
CA ALA A 379 5.39 -21.30 -1.14
C ALA A 379 6.69 -21.94 -1.62
N ALA A 380 6.90 -23.24 -1.39
CA ALA A 380 8.06 -23.98 -1.90
C ALA A 380 8.14 -23.96 -3.44
N GLY A 381 7.00 -24.15 -4.12
CA GLY A 381 6.91 -24.08 -5.57
C GLY A 381 7.32 -22.71 -6.09
N TRP A 382 6.74 -21.64 -5.55
CA TRP A 382 7.04 -20.27 -5.94
C TRP A 382 8.48 -19.86 -5.62
N MET A 383 9.00 -20.20 -4.43
CA MET A 383 10.39 -19.93 -4.08
C MET A 383 11.34 -20.64 -5.05
N ALA A 384 11.17 -21.92 -5.31
CA ALA A 384 12.03 -22.67 -6.21
C ALA A 384 12.00 -22.13 -7.66
N TYR A 385 10.91 -21.50 -8.05
CA TYR A 385 10.75 -20.88 -9.36
C TYR A 385 11.44 -19.52 -9.46
N LEU A 386 11.39 -18.71 -8.38
CA LEU A 386 11.83 -17.33 -8.40
C LEU A 386 13.15 -17.04 -7.66
N TRP A 387 13.70 -17.97 -6.87
CA TRP A 387 14.83 -17.71 -5.96
C TRP A 387 16.16 -17.34 -6.63
N ASN A 388 16.34 -17.64 -7.92
CA ASN A 388 17.57 -17.24 -8.63
C ASN A 388 17.48 -15.84 -9.26
N HIS A 389 16.30 -15.21 -9.24
CA HIS A 389 16.13 -13.85 -9.74
C HIS A 389 16.64 -12.83 -8.72
N PRO A 390 17.66 -12.03 -9.05
CA PRO A 390 18.23 -11.06 -8.10
C PRO A 390 17.29 -9.91 -7.75
N SER A 391 16.34 -9.57 -8.61
CA SER A 391 15.34 -8.52 -8.36
C SER A 391 14.34 -8.91 -7.27
N VAL A 392 14.09 -10.20 -7.03
CA VAL A 392 13.26 -10.65 -5.89
C VAL A 392 14.05 -10.42 -4.61
N MET A 393 13.70 -9.35 -3.87
CA MET A 393 14.43 -8.89 -2.70
C MET A 393 14.08 -9.67 -1.44
N LEU A 394 12.79 -9.91 -1.24
CA LEU A 394 12.26 -10.56 -0.06
C LEU A 394 10.97 -11.31 -0.39
N TRP A 395 10.59 -12.20 0.51
CA TRP A 395 9.33 -12.92 0.47
C TRP A 395 8.32 -12.28 1.39
N VAL A 396 7.22 -11.79 0.84
CA VAL A 396 6.07 -11.36 1.65
C VAL A 396 5.21 -12.58 1.91
N ILE A 397 5.20 -13.04 3.16
CA ILE A 397 4.61 -14.33 3.52
C ILE A 397 3.08 -14.30 3.62
N SER A 398 2.52 -13.13 3.95
CA SER A 398 1.06 -12.92 4.00
C SER A 398 0.70 -11.45 3.99
N ASN A 399 -0.54 -11.14 3.55
CA ASN A 399 -1.15 -9.82 3.60
C ASN A 399 -2.27 -9.76 4.62
N GLU A 400 -2.14 -8.88 5.63
CA GLU A 400 -3.20 -8.57 6.62
C GLU A 400 -3.88 -9.81 7.21
N SER A 401 -3.15 -10.92 7.22
CA SER A 401 -3.61 -12.17 7.78
C SER A 401 -3.61 -12.08 9.31
N GLY A 402 -4.72 -12.34 9.92
CA GLY A 402 -4.90 -12.21 11.36
C GLY A 402 -5.22 -13.51 12.08
N TYR A 403 -5.22 -14.65 11.38
CA TYR A 403 -5.86 -15.86 11.91
C TYR A 403 -4.96 -16.78 12.73
N ASP A 404 -3.71 -16.90 12.35
CA ASP A 404 -2.74 -17.73 13.08
C ASP A 404 -1.38 -17.05 13.15
N ASN A 405 -1.35 -15.94 13.86
CA ASN A 405 -0.11 -15.16 14.01
C ASN A 405 1.04 -16.01 14.57
N ALA A 406 0.76 -16.96 15.45
CA ALA A 406 1.79 -17.82 16.02
C ALA A 406 2.40 -18.75 14.97
N TRP A 407 1.58 -19.29 14.07
CA TRP A 407 2.07 -20.13 12.99
C TRP A 407 2.81 -19.32 11.92
N GLU A 408 2.27 -18.15 11.53
CA GLU A 408 2.88 -17.30 10.52
C GLU A 408 4.24 -16.75 10.97
N MET A 409 4.31 -16.19 12.19
CA MET A 409 5.54 -15.61 12.74
C MET A 409 6.54 -16.64 13.29
N GLY A 410 6.18 -17.91 13.33
CA GLY A 410 7.01 -19.03 13.78
C GLY A 410 7.20 -20.04 12.65
N PRO A 411 6.47 -21.17 12.66
CA PRO A 411 6.73 -22.27 11.71
C PRO A 411 6.75 -21.89 10.24
N TYR A 412 5.90 -20.95 9.79
CA TYR A 412 5.88 -20.53 8.38
C TYR A 412 7.09 -19.66 8.04
N ASP A 413 7.41 -18.67 8.86
CA ASP A 413 8.59 -17.83 8.70
C ASP A 413 9.88 -18.67 8.75
N ASP A 414 9.98 -19.61 9.71
CA ASP A 414 11.08 -20.56 9.81
C ASP A 414 11.24 -21.43 8.55
N PHE A 415 10.13 -21.91 8.01
CA PHE A 415 10.15 -22.70 6.77
C PHE A 415 10.67 -21.88 5.58
N VAL A 416 10.19 -20.63 5.40
CA VAL A 416 10.62 -19.79 4.29
C VAL A 416 12.13 -19.51 4.36
N HIS A 417 12.63 -19.15 5.55
CA HIS A 417 14.08 -18.94 5.76
C HIS A 417 14.91 -20.21 5.56
N ALA A 418 14.43 -21.36 6.03
CA ALA A 418 15.14 -22.62 5.82
C ALA A 418 15.14 -23.04 4.36
N PHE A 419 14.07 -22.78 3.63
CA PHE A 419 13.94 -23.12 2.23
C PHE A 419 14.77 -22.20 1.33
N ASP A 420 14.69 -20.87 1.54
CA ASP A 420 15.52 -19.87 0.84
C ASP A 420 16.26 -18.95 1.83
N PRO A 421 17.50 -19.27 2.22
CA PRO A 421 18.27 -18.45 3.14
C PRO A 421 18.90 -17.20 2.50
N THR A 422 18.63 -16.90 1.25
CA THR A 422 19.21 -15.75 0.52
C THR A 422 18.37 -14.49 0.59
N ARG A 423 17.21 -14.55 1.27
CA ARG A 423 16.24 -13.45 1.36
C ARG A 423 15.71 -13.31 2.77
N THR A 424 15.28 -12.10 3.05
CA THR A 424 14.52 -11.75 4.25
C THR A 424 13.03 -12.01 4.02
N THR A 425 12.26 -12.00 5.10
CA THR A 425 10.81 -12.17 5.07
C THR A 425 10.09 -10.91 5.52
N MET A 426 8.88 -10.73 5.05
CA MET A 426 7.97 -9.68 5.45
C MET A 426 6.57 -10.27 5.67
N ARG A 427 5.87 -9.78 6.66
CA ARG A 427 4.43 -9.94 6.83
C ARG A 427 3.82 -8.56 6.83
N THR A 428 2.89 -8.30 5.94
CA THR A 428 2.24 -7.00 5.85
C THR A 428 0.96 -6.97 6.69
N GLY A 429 0.62 -5.82 7.27
CA GLY A 429 -0.58 -5.75 8.08
C GLY A 429 -0.77 -4.46 8.85
N GLN A 430 -1.94 -4.36 9.50
CA GLN A 430 -2.40 -3.17 10.21
C GLN A 430 -1.81 -3.00 11.61
N ASP A 431 -1.34 -4.06 12.24
CA ASP A 431 -0.80 -4.00 13.60
C ASP A 431 0.70 -4.28 13.62
N PRO A 432 1.53 -3.27 13.92
CA PRO A 432 2.99 -3.42 13.94
C PRO A 432 3.52 -4.37 15.02
N LYS A 433 2.66 -4.91 15.91
CA LYS A 433 3.06 -5.97 16.83
C LYS A 433 3.35 -7.26 16.09
N PHE A 434 2.69 -7.49 14.96
CA PHE A 434 2.82 -8.70 14.17
C PHE A 434 3.76 -8.43 13.01
N GLY A 435 4.78 -9.24 12.88
CA GLY A 435 5.79 -9.16 11.84
C GLY A 435 6.57 -10.46 11.77
N THR A 436 7.50 -10.52 10.87
CA THR A 436 8.48 -11.62 10.82
C THR A 436 9.67 -11.33 11.74
N ARG A 437 10.67 -12.20 11.75
CA ARG A 437 11.93 -11.93 12.42
C ARG A 437 12.70 -10.76 11.82
N ASP A 438 12.48 -10.45 10.54
CA ASP A 438 13.22 -9.43 9.78
C ASP A 438 12.49 -8.10 9.69
N ASN A 439 11.15 -8.10 9.78
CA ASN A 439 10.34 -6.95 9.42
C ASN A 439 9.16 -6.72 10.35
N THR A 440 8.81 -5.45 10.53
CA THR A 440 7.51 -5.00 11.03
C THR A 440 6.92 -4.01 10.05
N ASP A 441 5.67 -4.18 9.70
CA ASP A 441 4.97 -3.39 8.71
C ASP A 441 3.73 -2.70 9.28
N TRP A 442 3.33 -1.60 8.65
CA TRP A 442 2.16 -0.84 9.04
C TRP A 442 1.34 -0.42 7.83
N HIS A 443 0.04 -0.74 7.86
CA HIS A 443 -0.96 -0.30 6.90
C HIS A 443 -1.90 0.70 7.57
N PRO A 444 -1.65 2.01 7.51
CA PRO A 444 -2.52 3.03 8.09
C PRO A 444 -3.73 3.34 7.21
N CYS A 445 -4.02 2.50 6.24
CA CYS A 445 -4.98 2.77 5.16
C CYS A 445 -6.45 2.66 5.56
N ASP A 446 -6.77 2.11 6.72
CA ASP A 446 -8.16 1.85 7.13
C ASP A 446 -8.94 3.08 7.55
N ASN A 447 -8.27 4.21 7.67
CA ASN A 447 -8.89 5.39 8.22
C ASN A 447 -8.49 6.64 7.46
N ILE A 448 -9.39 7.12 6.60
CA ILE A 448 -9.21 8.37 5.84
C ILE A 448 -8.94 9.55 6.78
N THR A 449 -9.62 9.60 7.92
CA THR A 449 -9.43 10.66 8.90
C THR A 449 -8.03 10.65 9.48
N ASP A 450 -7.46 9.49 9.78
CA ASP A 450 -6.09 9.39 10.28
C ASP A 450 -5.08 9.92 9.27
N MET A 451 -5.32 9.71 7.97
CA MET A 451 -4.44 10.19 6.92
C MET A 451 -4.55 11.69 6.67
N VAL A 452 -5.74 12.26 6.79
CA VAL A 452 -6.01 13.64 6.38
C VAL A 452 -5.88 14.66 7.54
N GLU A 453 -5.87 14.20 8.80
CA GLU A 453 -6.02 15.03 9.98
C GLU A 453 -4.78 15.10 10.86
N GLY A 454 -3.62 14.68 10.35
CA GLY A 454 -2.40 14.68 11.13
C GLY A 454 -2.32 13.60 12.22
N HIS A 455 -3.35 12.78 12.42
CA HIS A 455 -3.27 11.58 13.26
C HIS A 455 -2.20 10.62 12.74
N PHE A 456 -2.09 10.51 11.42
CA PHE A 456 -1.00 9.77 10.77
C PHE A 456 0.36 10.20 11.28
N PHE A 457 0.65 11.50 11.33
CA PHE A 457 1.93 12.02 11.80
C PHE A 457 2.16 11.74 13.29
N GLN A 458 1.11 11.81 14.12
CA GLN A 458 1.21 11.47 15.55
C GLN A 458 1.48 9.98 15.76
N GLN A 459 0.79 9.11 15.05
CA GLN A 459 0.99 7.67 15.11
C GLN A 459 2.39 7.28 14.61
N LEU A 460 2.84 7.90 13.52
CA LEU A 460 4.18 7.71 12.97
C LEU A 460 5.27 8.00 13.99
N VAL A 461 5.19 9.17 14.66
CA VAL A 461 6.16 9.56 15.69
C VAL A 461 6.10 8.59 16.87
N ALA A 462 4.90 8.21 17.32
CA ALA A 462 4.72 7.28 18.42
C ALA A 462 5.24 5.88 18.11
N TRP A 463 5.05 5.40 16.90
CA TRP A 463 5.52 4.08 16.47
C TRP A 463 7.02 4.06 16.27
N ARG A 464 7.57 5.00 15.51
CA ARG A 464 9.01 5.06 15.18
C ARG A 464 9.90 5.32 16.40
N GLY A 465 9.36 5.92 17.44
CA GLY A 465 10.06 6.12 18.70
C GLY A 465 10.35 4.85 19.51
N LYS A 466 9.81 3.68 19.10
CA LYS A 466 10.07 2.39 19.75
C LYS A 466 11.31 1.74 19.16
N PRO A 467 12.27 1.27 20.00
CA PRO A 467 13.40 0.51 19.48
C PRO A 467 12.95 -0.79 18.83
N ASP A 468 13.38 -1.05 17.62
CA ASP A 468 13.20 -2.31 16.92
C ASP A 468 14.49 -2.68 16.18
N THR A 469 14.86 -3.96 16.21
CA THR A 469 16.00 -4.50 15.46
C THR A 469 15.61 -4.97 14.07
N ARG A 470 14.31 -5.02 13.79
CA ARG A 470 13.71 -5.35 12.49
C ARG A 470 13.62 -4.11 11.62
N THR A 471 13.48 -4.33 10.33
CA THR A 471 13.13 -3.24 9.41
C THR A 471 11.72 -2.73 9.70
N VAL A 472 11.50 -1.45 9.49
CA VAL A 472 10.20 -0.78 9.70
C VAL A 472 9.69 -0.26 8.37
N THR A 473 8.55 -0.76 7.95
CA THR A 473 8.01 -0.48 6.63
C THR A 473 6.58 0.06 6.69
N CYS A 474 6.17 0.75 5.63
CA CYS A 474 4.80 1.17 5.39
C CYS A 474 4.49 0.80 3.93
N THR A 475 3.97 -0.41 3.75
CA THR A 475 3.79 -0.96 2.41
C THR A 475 2.39 -0.80 1.85
N GLU A 476 1.50 -0.17 2.59
CA GLU A 476 0.18 0.18 2.10
C GLU A 476 -0.32 1.44 2.84
N TYR A 477 -0.37 2.56 2.14
CA TYR A 477 -0.98 3.80 2.59
C TYR A 477 -1.56 4.54 1.38
N MET A 478 -2.39 5.54 1.60
CA MET A 478 -3.09 6.22 0.50
C MET A 478 -4.08 5.33 -0.25
N ASN A 479 -4.71 4.36 0.42
CA ASN A 479 -5.63 3.35 -0.13
C ASN A 479 -6.94 3.96 -0.70
N ILE A 480 -6.86 5.09 -1.39
CA ILE A 480 -8.02 5.91 -1.71
C ILE A 480 -8.37 5.83 -3.19
N PHE A 481 -7.46 5.28 -3.96
CA PHE A 481 -7.53 5.31 -5.42
C PHE A 481 -8.63 4.44 -6.04
N GLY A 482 -9.32 3.60 -5.29
CA GLY A 482 -10.31 2.70 -5.86
C GLY A 482 -11.62 2.53 -5.12
N TRP A 483 -11.72 2.92 -3.87
CA TRP A 483 -12.79 2.42 -3.00
C TRP A 483 -13.70 3.47 -2.39
N THR A 484 -13.28 4.71 -2.26
CA THR A 484 -14.06 5.70 -1.53
C THR A 484 -14.59 6.81 -2.41
N PRO A 485 -15.81 7.27 -2.14
CA PRO A 485 -16.26 8.56 -2.62
C PRO A 485 -15.31 9.60 -2.05
N GLN A 486 -14.49 10.18 -2.90
CA GLN A 486 -13.54 11.24 -2.58
C GLN A 486 -14.21 12.48 -1.95
N GLN A 487 -15.54 12.54 -1.97
CA GLN A 487 -16.39 13.53 -1.30
C GLN A 487 -16.09 13.68 0.20
N GLY A 488 -15.71 12.60 0.88
CA GLY A 488 -15.38 12.65 2.30
C GLY A 488 -14.14 13.51 2.61
N TRP A 489 -13.31 13.83 1.62
CA TRP A 489 -12.07 14.58 1.79
C TRP A 489 -12.22 16.06 1.56
N THR A 490 -12.95 16.42 0.51
CA THR A 490 -13.09 17.79 0.03
C THR A 490 -14.50 18.30 0.17
N GLY A 491 -15.44 17.43 0.53
CA GLY A 491 -16.87 17.73 0.60
C GLY A 491 -17.47 18.04 -0.77
N THR A 492 -16.82 17.67 -1.87
CA THR A 492 -17.31 17.89 -3.25
C THR A 492 -17.17 16.63 -4.10
N GLU A 493 -18.02 16.52 -5.11
CA GLU A 493 -17.91 15.48 -6.15
C GLU A 493 -16.94 15.86 -7.28
N ASP A 494 -16.38 17.07 -7.25
CA ASP A 494 -15.46 17.51 -8.28
C ASP A 494 -14.19 16.66 -8.29
N ARG A 495 -14.00 15.92 -9.39
CA ARG A 495 -12.91 14.96 -9.54
C ARG A 495 -11.54 15.64 -9.47
N LEU A 496 -11.38 16.82 -10.06
CA LEU A 496 -10.08 17.51 -10.09
C LEU A 496 -9.70 17.95 -8.67
N THR A 497 -10.61 18.58 -7.95
CA THR A 497 -10.39 18.98 -6.55
C THR A 497 -9.98 17.81 -5.68
N ASN A 498 -10.61 16.65 -5.87
CA ASN A 498 -10.30 15.43 -5.13
C ASN A 498 -8.91 14.89 -5.46
N VAL A 499 -8.54 14.83 -6.74
CA VAL A 499 -7.21 14.37 -7.18
C VAL A 499 -6.11 15.29 -6.67
N LEU A 500 -6.32 16.60 -6.66
CA LEU A 500 -5.34 17.57 -6.16
C LEU A 500 -5.14 17.45 -4.64
N ALA A 501 -6.23 17.28 -3.89
CA ALA A 501 -6.16 17.05 -2.45
C ALA A 501 -5.40 15.75 -2.13
N MET A 502 -5.63 14.69 -2.90
CA MET A 502 -4.91 13.42 -2.78
C MET A 502 -3.42 13.58 -3.09
N ALA A 503 -3.08 14.31 -4.15
CA ALA A 503 -1.70 14.56 -4.51
C ALA A 503 -0.94 15.29 -3.38
N GLN A 504 -1.57 16.30 -2.76
CA GLN A 504 -1.02 17.03 -1.62
C GLN A 504 -0.80 16.09 -0.41
N VAL A 505 -1.82 15.33 -0.03
CA VAL A 505 -1.73 14.39 1.09
C VAL A 505 -0.68 13.32 0.83
N GLY A 506 -0.62 12.78 -0.40
CA GLY A 506 0.40 11.82 -0.79
C GLY A 506 1.83 12.35 -0.66
N MET A 507 2.06 13.60 -1.04
CA MET A 507 3.35 14.26 -0.85
C MET A 507 3.70 14.39 0.64
N GLU A 508 2.80 14.95 1.44
CA GLU A 508 3.03 15.20 2.86
C GLU A 508 3.32 13.90 3.63
N HIS A 509 2.54 12.84 3.37
CA HIS A 509 2.70 11.55 4.04
C HIS A 509 3.99 10.85 3.61
N THR A 510 4.27 10.79 2.31
CA THR A 510 5.49 10.15 1.79
C THR A 510 6.74 10.83 2.34
N GLU A 511 6.75 12.16 2.35
CA GLU A 511 7.87 12.91 2.91
C GLU A 511 8.02 12.68 4.41
N ALA A 512 6.93 12.59 5.17
CA ALA A 512 6.96 12.30 6.61
C ALA A 512 7.54 10.90 6.91
N LEU A 513 7.12 9.88 6.17
CA LEU A 513 7.67 8.52 6.26
C LEU A 513 9.18 8.52 5.97
N ARG A 514 9.61 9.27 4.97
CA ARG A 514 11.03 9.39 4.61
C ARG A 514 11.84 10.13 5.66
N ARG A 515 11.33 11.24 6.21
CA ARG A 515 11.97 11.94 7.36
C ARG A 515 12.13 11.01 8.56
N ALA A 516 11.16 10.10 8.78
CA ALA A 516 11.21 9.10 9.84
C ALA A 516 12.06 7.86 9.50
N ARG A 517 12.63 7.77 8.28
CA ARG A 517 13.49 6.66 7.85
C ARG A 517 12.80 5.31 7.88
N PHE A 518 11.66 5.19 7.22
CA PHE A 518 11.04 3.90 6.92
C PHE A 518 11.81 3.17 5.82
N ASP A 519 12.05 1.88 6.00
CA ASP A 519 12.90 1.07 5.13
C ASP A 519 12.24 0.72 3.79
N ALA A 520 10.90 0.64 3.77
CA ALA A 520 10.10 0.55 2.56
C ALA A 520 8.89 1.48 2.66
N ILE A 521 8.61 2.20 1.58
CA ILE A 521 7.49 3.14 1.48
C ILE A 521 6.79 2.87 0.16
N LEU A 522 5.58 2.31 0.23
CA LEU A 522 4.80 1.88 -0.93
C LEU A 522 3.38 2.43 -0.83
N PRO A 523 3.06 3.57 -1.48
CA PRO A 523 1.68 4.02 -1.58
C PRO A 523 0.84 3.01 -2.38
N TYR A 524 -0.35 2.75 -1.93
CA TYR A 524 -1.33 1.90 -2.60
C TYR A 524 -2.15 2.75 -3.58
N MET A 525 -2.16 2.48 -4.87
CA MET A 525 -1.33 1.56 -5.62
C MET A 525 -1.00 2.14 -7.00
N TYR A 526 0.10 1.68 -7.61
CA TYR A 526 0.53 2.13 -8.92
C TYR A 526 -0.31 1.57 -10.06
N ALA A 527 -0.62 0.29 -9.99
CA ALA A 527 -1.43 -0.40 -11.02
C ALA A 527 -2.27 -1.53 -10.42
N GLY A 528 -3.51 -1.62 -10.82
CA GLY A 528 -4.45 -2.64 -10.37
C GLY A 528 -5.90 -2.15 -10.43
N TRP A 529 -6.85 -2.83 -9.87
CA TRP A 529 -8.26 -2.55 -9.61
C TRP A 529 -9.02 -1.53 -10.49
N THR A 530 -8.64 -1.26 -11.72
CA THR A 530 -9.43 -0.38 -12.57
C THR A 530 -10.68 -1.09 -13.07
N LYS A 531 -11.82 -0.50 -12.84
CA LYS A 531 -13.12 -1.00 -13.35
C LYS A 531 -13.24 -0.91 -14.88
N THR A 532 -12.34 -0.21 -15.54
CA THR A 532 -12.33 -0.03 -17.00
C THR A 532 -11.43 -1.08 -17.65
N ARG A 533 -11.95 -2.30 -17.78
CA ARG A 533 -11.25 -3.48 -18.29
C ARG A 533 -11.33 -3.62 -19.80
N THR A 534 -10.90 -2.64 -20.52
CA THR A 534 -10.84 -2.70 -21.99
C THR A 534 -9.41 -2.89 -22.50
N GLY A 535 -8.63 -3.81 -21.94
CA GLY A 535 -7.30 -4.12 -22.44
C GLY A 535 -6.25 -2.99 -22.36
N GLN A 536 -6.59 -1.89 -21.69
CA GLN A 536 -5.72 -0.72 -21.47
C GLN A 536 -5.61 -0.41 -19.97
N VAL A 537 -5.38 -1.41 -19.17
CA VAL A 537 -5.37 -1.34 -17.69
C VAL A 537 -4.41 -0.29 -17.14
N TRP A 538 -3.38 0.00 -17.89
CA TRP A 538 -2.22 0.74 -17.42
C TRP A 538 -2.23 2.23 -17.73
N LYS A 539 -3.12 2.71 -18.58
CA LYS A 539 -3.11 4.11 -19.05
C LYS A 539 -4.01 5.05 -18.26
N GLY A 540 -4.55 4.65 -17.13
CA GLY A 540 -5.70 5.40 -16.74
C GLY A 540 -5.58 6.29 -15.55
N ASP A 541 -5.10 5.80 -14.46
CA ASP A 541 -5.48 6.45 -13.22
C ASP A 541 -4.36 7.16 -12.46
N PHE A 542 -3.11 7.01 -12.89
CA PHE A 542 -2.00 7.85 -12.45
C PHE A 542 -1.76 9.07 -13.37
N ALA A 543 -2.85 9.62 -13.90
CA ALA A 543 -2.73 10.82 -14.71
C ALA A 543 -2.15 11.98 -13.89
N SER A 544 -1.27 12.63 -14.55
CA SER A 544 -0.62 13.92 -14.34
C SER A 544 -0.35 14.45 -12.90
N PRO A 545 -1.28 14.84 -12.01
CA PRO A 545 -0.85 15.45 -10.75
C PRO A 545 -0.14 14.47 -9.81
N THR A 546 -0.53 13.20 -9.81
CA THR A 546 0.04 12.19 -8.92
C THR A 546 1.42 11.73 -9.37
N SER A 547 1.68 11.57 -10.67
CA SER A 547 3.00 11.18 -11.17
C SER A 547 4.09 12.21 -10.83
N ALA A 548 3.78 13.50 -10.92
CA ALA A 548 4.70 14.56 -10.54
C ALA A 548 4.98 14.58 -9.02
N VAL A 549 3.97 14.29 -8.20
CA VAL A 549 4.13 14.13 -6.76
C VAL A 549 5.06 12.97 -6.43
N TRP A 550 4.85 11.80 -7.06
CA TRP A 550 5.71 10.64 -6.81
C TRP A 550 7.13 10.86 -7.30
N HIS A 551 7.32 11.48 -8.47
CA HIS A 551 8.66 11.87 -8.91
C HIS A 551 9.43 12.64 -7.84
N SER A 552 8.80 13.60 -7.20
CA SER A 552 9.42 14.44 -6.17
C SER A 552 9.51 13.72 -4.82
N ALA A 553 8.39 13.23 -4.30
CA ALA A 553 8.32 12.66 -2.94
C ALA A 553 9.13 11.37 -2.80
N LEU A 554 9.28 10.58 -3.89
CA LEU A 554 10.09 9.36 -3.93
C LEU A 554 11.50 9.59 -4.50
N SER A 555 11.89 10.81 -4.88
CA SER A 555 13.26 11.08 -5.37
C SER A 555 14.31 10.62 -4.35
N PRO A 556 15.39 9.96 -4.75
CA PRO A 556 16.42 9.52 -3.80
C PRO A 556 17.01 10.71 -3.01
N VAL A 557 17.08 11.88 -3.62
CA VAL A 557 17.55 13.11 -2.96
C VAL A 557 16.42 14.13 -2.93
N LEU A 558 16.08 14.62 -1.74
CA LEU A 558 14.95 15.52 -1.52
C LEU A 558 15.25 16.52 -0.42
N ALA A 559 14.94 17.80 -0.64
CA ALA A 559 14.82 18.80 0.42
C ALA A 559 13.35 18.90 0.84
N SER A 560 13.00 18.26 1.97
CA SER A 560 11.62 18.11 2.47
C SER A 560 11.28 19.17 3.50
N LEU A 561 10.19 19.88 3.29
CA LEU A 561 9.64 20.85 4.27
C LEU A 561 8.90 20.12 5.39
N ASP A 562 9.33 20.31 6.63
CA ASP A 562 8.58 19.84 7.80
C ASP A 562 7.63 20.93 8.27
N LEU A 563 6.52 21.05 7.57
CA LEU A 563 5.51 22.06 7.81
C LEU A 563 4.13 21.44 7.63
N PHE A 564 3.32 21.47 8.68
CA PHE A 564 1.96 20.96 8.68
C PHE A 564 0.92 22.07 8.73
N ASP A 565 1.20 23.13 9.46
CA ASP A 565 0.26 24.22 9.71
C ASP A 565 0.00 25.05 8.44
N PRO A 566 -1.27 25.26 8.03
CA PRO A 566 -1.58 26.03 6.85
C PRO A 566 -1.76 27.53 7.09
N ASP A 567 -2.09 27.99 8.32
CA ASP A 567 -2.65 29.30 8.58
C ASP A 567 -1.69 30.22 9.35
N TYR A 568 -1.39 31.37 8.77
CA TYR A 568 -0.47 32.35 9.34
C TYR A 568 -1.01 33.76 9.21
N LEU A 569 -0.53 34.68 10.06
CA LEU A 569 -0.82 36.08 9.89
C LEU A 569 -0.04 36.66 8.69
N THR A 570 -0.65 37.64 8.01
CA THR A 570 0.03 38.40 6.94
C THR A 570 1.33 39.02 7.48
N GLY A 571 2.43 38.88 6.73
CA GLY A 571 3.75 39.37 7.12
C GLY A 571 4.43 38.61 8.26
N GLN A 572 3.87 37.51 8.73
CA GLN A 572 4.47 36.72 9.82
C GLN A 572 5.78 36.07 9.36
N GLN A 573 6.81 36.19 10.21
CA GLN A 573 8.05 35.45 10.03
C GLN A 573 7.89 34.05 10.66
N VAL A 574 8.29 33.02 9.92
CA VAL A 574 8.17 31.61 10.31
C VAL A 574 9.53 30.94 10.18
N THR A 575 9.87 30.09 11.14
CA THR A 575 11.02 29.19 11.06
C THR A 575 10.48 27.77 10.97
N THR A 576 10.93 27.01 9.97
CA THR A 576 10.59 25.60 9.79
C THR A 576 11.85 24.78 9.56
N ASP A 577 11.79 23.49 9.81
CA ASP A 577 12.88 22.57 9.51
C ASP A 577 12.81 22.14 8.04
N LEU A 578 13.93 22.28 7.33
CA LEU A 578 14.19 21.67 6.03
C LEU A 578 15.00 20.40 6.23
N TYR A 579 14.46 19.27 5.83
CA TYR A 579 15.16 17.99 5.89
C TYR A 579 15.85 17.70 4.57
N LEU A 580 17.16 17.53 4.60
CA LEU A 580 17.94 17.05 3.47
C LEU A 580 18.00 15.53 3.56
N ILE A 581 17.24 14.86 2.71
CA ILE A 581 17.13 13.40 2.64
C ILE A 581 17.99 12.93 1.47
N ASN A 582 18.85 11.96 1.69
CA ASN A 582 19.58 11.28 0.63
C ASN A 582 19.59 9.78 0.90
N ASP A 583 18.82 9.04 0.15
CA ASP A 583 18.68 7.59 0.20
C ASP A 583 19.64 6.87 -0.78
N SER A 584 20.46 7.62 -1.52
CA SER A 584 21.45 7.07 -2.46
C SER A 584 22.77 6.74 -1.75
N TRP A 585 23.61 6.03 -2.45
CA TRP A 585 24.94 5.67 -1.95
C TRP A 585 26.04 6.70 -2.25
N HIS A 586 25.65 7.88 -2.73
CA HIS A 586 26.57 8.94 -3.17
C HIS A 586 26.16 10.30 -2.62
N ASP A 587 27.16 11.13 -2.27
CA ASP A 587 26.90 12.52 -1.90
C ASP A 587 26.31 13.28 -3.08
N ALA A 588 25.33 14.13 -2.83
CA ALA A 588 24.73 15.00 -3.84
C ALA A 588 24.89 16.48 -3.49
N LYS A 589 25.44 17.25 -4.41
CA LYS A 589 25.43 18.73 -4.33
C LYS A 589 24.13 19.22 -4.90
N ILE A 590 23.35 19.95 -4.12
CA ILE A 590 22.04 20.43 -4.50
C ILE A 590 21.92 21.93 -4.24
N HIS A 591 21.14 22.59 -5.11
CA HIS A 591 20.68 23.94 -4.91
C HIS A 591 19.18 23.92 -4.61
N VAL A 592 18.75 24.61 -3.55
CA VAL A 592 17.38 24.69 -3.10
C VAL A 592 16.90 26.12 -3.15
N ASP A 593 15.92 26.38 -4.01
CA ASP A 593 15.14 27.60 -4.00
C ASP A 593 13.90 27.41 -3.14
N LEU A 594 13.73 28.20 -2.10
CA LEU A 594 12.50 28.30 -1.34
C LEU A 594 11.66 29.42 -1.93
N LEU A 595 10.51 29.08 -2.46
CA LEU A 595 9.64 29.98 -3.22
C LEU A 595 8.29 30.13 -2.57
N ILE A 596 7.75 31.35 -2.50
CA ILE A 596 6.33 31.56 -2.22
C ILE A 596 5.68 32.05 -3.51
N THR A 597 4.66 31.30 -3.98
CA THR A 597 3.85 31.65 -5.15
C THR A 597 2.39 31.84 -4.75
N LYS A 598 1.62 32.66 -5.46
CA LYS A 598 0.16 32.72 -5.27
C LYS A 598 -0.43 31.36 -5.63
N GLU A 599 -1.55 31.02 -4.97
CA GLU A 599 -2.30 29.82 -5.34
C GLU A 599 -2.69 29.91 -6.83
N ASN A 600 -2.38 28.82 -7.55
CA ASN A 600 -2.92 28.60 -8.87
C ASN A 600 -4.11 27.63 -8.71
N PRO A 601 -5.36 28.05 -9.03
CA PRO A 601 -6.51 27.15 -8.98
C PRO A 601 -6.39 25.96 -9.95
N GLU A 602 -5.52 26.07 -10.95
CA GLU A 602 -5.11 24.96 -11.81
C GLU A 602 -3.78 24.39 -11.33
N PHE A 603 -3.75 23.85 -10.11
CA PHE A 603 -2.55 23.20 -9.57
C PHE A 603 -2.11 22.09 -10.51
N ILE A 604 -1.12 22.39 -11.31
CA ILE A 604 -0.31 21.40 -12.03
C ILE A 604 0.99 21.31 -11.25
N PRO A 605 1.33 20.18 -10.61
CA PRO A 605 2.55 20.06 -9.78
C PRO A 605 3.85 20.45 -10.50
N GLU A 606 3.84 20.53 -11.82
CA GLU A 606 4.97 20.94 -12.66
C GLU A 606 4.99 22.44 -12.94
N ALA A 607 3.85 23.13 -12.87
CA ALA A 607 3.71 24.51 -13.26
C ALA A 607 3.84 25.56 -12.15
N PRO A 608 3.44 25.34 -10.88
CA PRO A 608 3.36 26.42 -9.90
C PRO A 608 4.70 27.03 -9.51
N CYS A 609 5.80 26.38 -9.84
CA CYS A 609 7.15 26.92 -9.57
C CYS A 609 7.71 27.79 -10.68
N LEU A 610 6.97 27.97 -11.77
CA LEU A 610 7.42 28.70 -12.95
C LEU A 610 6.89 30.13 -12.99
N ASP A 611 5.78 30.41 -12.29
CA ASP A 611 5.27 31.78 -12.17
C ASP A 611 6.17 32.60 -11.25
N ALA A 612 6.23 33.90 -11.49
CA ALA A 612 7.08 34.81 -10.74
C ALA A 612 6.77 34.71 -9.24
N PRO A 613 7.69 34.23 -8.39
CA PRO A 613 7.45 34.08 -6.97
C PRO A 613 7.28 35.46 -6.33
N VAL A 614 6.38 35.57 -5.35
CA VAL A 614 6.21 36.78 -4.54
C VAL A 614 7.33 36.91 -3.52
N ALA A 615 8.01 35.81 -3.19
CA ALA A 615 9.20 35.80 -2.35
C ALA A 615 10.10 34.60 -2.70
N LYS A 616 11.42 34.77 -2.52
CA LYS A 616 12.42 33.77 -2.85
C LYS A 616 13.62 33.82 -1.88
N TRP A 617 14.09 32.66 -1.44
CA TRP A 617 15.36 32.44 -0.74
C TRP A 617 16.10 31.29 -1.42
N SER A 618 17.43 31.31 -1.43
CA SER A 618 18.25 30.29 -2.10
C SER A 618 19.34 29.76 -1.17
N TYR A 619 19.58 28.45 -1.24
CA TYR A 619 20.53 27.72 -0.41
C TYR A 619 21.29 26.69 -1.22
N ASP A 620 22.58 26.52 -0.91
CA ASP A 620 23.41 25.44 -1.46
C ASP A 620 23.72 24.44 -0.37
N PHE A 621 23.52 23.15 -0.66
CA PHE A 621 23.76 22.06 0.31
C PHE A 621 24.55 20.91 -0.32
N THR A 622 25.21 20.15 0.55
CA THR A 622 25.66 18.79 0.25
C THR A 622 24.78 17.83 1.03
N ALA A 623 23.94 17.08 0.33
CA ALA A 623 23.20 15.97 0.91
C ALA A 623 24.11 14.74 0.97
N THR A 624 24.58 14.42 2.17
CA THR A 624 25.48 13.27 2.39
C THR A 624 24.75 11.97 2.08
N ALA A 625 25.47 11.03 1.46
CA ALA A 625 24.96 9.69 1.16
C ALA A 625 24.33 9.02 2.39
N ASP A 626 23.23 8.28 2.16
CA ASP A 626 22.53 7.50 3.19
C ASP A 626 22.24 8.29 4.48
N SER A 627 21.73 9.51 4.35
CA SER A 627 21.50 10.37 5.51
C SER A 627 20.18 11.14 5.46
N VAL A 628 19.70 11.51 6.63
CA VAL A 628 18.68 12.52 6.84
C VAL A 628 19.21 13.56 7.80
N ARG A 629 19.28 14.80 7.34
CA ARG A 629 19.78 15.93 8.12
C ARG A 629 18.78 17.07 8.09
N LYS A 630 18.45 17.62 9.25
CA LYS A 630 17.58 18.80 9.32
C LYS A 630 18.36 20.10 9.48
N THR A 631 17.84 21.14 8.89
CA THR A 631 18.40 22.49 8.94
C THR A 631 17.23 23.48 9.09
N PRO A 632 17.23 24.37 10.13
CA PRO A 632 16.20 25.38 10.25
C PRO A 632 16.35 26.43 9.13
N ILE A 633 15.24 26.79 8.51
CA ILE A 633 15.15 27.87 7.54
C ILE A 633 14.08 28.87 7.99
N THR A 634 14.32 30.15 7.72
CA THR A 634 13.40 31.23 8.09
C THR A 634 12.88 31.92 6.82
N TRP A 635 11.58 32.15 6.77
CA TRP A 635 10.88 32.78 5.68
C TRP A 635 9.75 33.69 6.20
N THR A 636 9.15 34.48 5.34
CA THR A 636 8.14 35.48 5.74
C THR A 636 6.93 35.39 4.84
N LEU A 637 5.72 35.34 5.44
CA LEU A 637 4.45 35.39 4.70
C LEU A 637 4.30 36.71 3.95
N PRO A 638 3.62 36.72 2.79
CA PRO A 638 3.25 37.95 2.11
C PRO A 638 2.38 38.88 3.00
N ALA A 639 2.50 40.17 2.80
CA ALA A 639 1.67 41.17 3.46
C ALA A 639 0.24 41.21 2.89
N GLU A 640 0.01 40.65 1.72
CA GLU A 640 -1.31 40.54 1.10
C GLU A 640 -2.01 39.28 1.61
N GLU A 641 -3.27 39.41 1.98
CA GLU A 641 -4.12 38.29 2.38
C GLU A 641 -4.42 37.38 1.18
N GLY A 642 -4.30 36.07 1.35
CA GLY A 642 -4.57 35.11 0.26
C GLY A 642 -4.01 33.74 0.54
N SER A 643 -4.22 32.84 -0.44
CA SER A 643 -3.69 31.50 -0.48
C SER A 643 -2.39 31.43 -1.30
N TYR A 644 -1.44 30.67 -0.81
CA TYR A 644 -0.09 30.56 -1.36
C TYR A 644 0.44 29.14 -1.31
N TRP A 645 1.46 28.87 -2.12
CA TRP A 645 2.29 27.67 -2.02
C TRP A 645 3.69 28.05 -1.56
N LEU A 646 4.19 27.35 -0.52
CA LEU A 646 5.59 27.32 -0.17
C LEU A 646 6.22 26.10 -0.83
N THR A 647 7.22 26.32 -1.70
CA THR A 647 7.90 25.28 -2.44
C THR A 647 9.39 25.28 -2.17
N ALA A 648 9.94 24.18 -1.67
CA ALA A 648 11.37 23.91 -1.75
C ALA A 648 11.67 23.21 -3.08
N ARG A 649 12.28 23.96 -4.03
CA ARG A 649 12.64 23.48 -5.35
C ARG A 649 14.10 23.08 -5.36
N THR A 650 14.37 21.78 -5.44
CA THR A 650 15.72 21.21 -5.48
C THR A 650 16.18 21.02 -6.92
N THR A 651 17.37 21.53 -7.25
CA THR A 651 18.07 21.38 -8.54
C THR A 651 19.50 20.91 -8.30
N GLY A 652 20.25 20.67 -9.38
CA GLY A 652 21.60 20.08 -9.29
C GLY A 652 21.60 18.55 -9.39
N LEU A 653 20.44 17.94 -9.47
CA LEU A 653 20.24 16.51 -9.74
C LEU A 653 20.00 16.27 -11.23
N ALA A 654 20.21 15.04 -11.67
CA ALA A 654 19.84 14.66 -13.04
C ALA A 654 18.30 14.66 -13.19
N GLY A 655 17.80 15.10 -14.34
CA GLY A 655 16.37 15.10 -14.63
C GLY A 655 15.63 16.37 -14.21
N ARG A 656 14.35 16.22 -13.90
CA ARG A 656 13.46 17.32 -13.49
C ARG A 656 13.79 17.81 -12.08
N PRO A 657 13.49 19.09 -11.74
CA PRO A 657 13.57 19.56 -10.36
C PRO A 657 12.71 18.71 -9.41
N VAL A 658 13.19 18.53 -8.19
CA VAL A 658 12.48 17.82 -7.12
C VAL A 658 11.83 18.85 -6.21
N LEU A 659 10.53 18.67 -5.91
CA LEU A 659 9.71 19.64 -5.21
C LEU A 659 9.20 19.09 -3.90
N SER A 660 9.24 19.91 -2.85
CA SER A 660 8.48 19.73 -1.62
C SER A 660 7.57 20.94 -1.45
N GLN A 661 6.26 20.73 -1.41
CA GLN A 661 5.28 21.81 -1.46
C GLN A 661 4.33 21.76 -0.28
N ARG A 662 4.01 22.95 0.27
CA ARG A 662 3.03 23.11 1.35
C ARG A 662 2.08 24.24 1.02
N PHE A 663 0.79 23.99 1.21
CA PHE A 663 -0.24 25.00 1.06
C PHE A 663 -0.25 25.94 2.29
N LEU A 664 -0.34 27.24 2.05
CA LEU A 664 -0.33 28.27 3.08
C LEU A 664 -1.45 29.28 2.86
N ARG A 665 -1.97 29.80 3.95
CA ARG A 665 -2.88 30.95 3.93
C ARG A 665 -2.29 32.09 4.76
N ALA A 666 -2.19 33.29 4.15
CA ALA A 666 -1.86 34.51 4.85
C ALA A 666 -3.16 35.22 5.21
N VAL A 667 -3.44 35.31 6.49
CA VAL A 667 -4.71 35.85 7.03
C VAL A 667 -4.45 37.17 7.73
N LYS A 668 -5.20 38.22 7.39
CA LYS A 668 -5.16 39.47 8.17
C LYS A 668 -5.55 39.21 9.61
N PRO A 669 -4.91 39.88 10.61
CA PRO A 669 -5.26 39.71 12.00
C PRO A 669 -6.76 39.90 12.22
N PRO A 670 -7.49 38.90 12.71
CA PRO A 670 -8.92 39.04 12.98
C PRO A 670 -9.15 40.07 14.08
N ALA A 671 -10.22 40.87 13.95
CA ALA A 671 -10.58 41.86 14.91
C ALA A 671 -12.09 41.92 15.11
N PRO A 672 -12.59 42.16 16.34
CA PRO A 672 -14.01 42.35 16.60
C PRO A 672 -14.57 43.58 15.87
N SER A 673 -15.81 43.47 15.39
CA SER A 673 -16.51 44.59 14.80
C SER A 673 -16.96 45.62 15.87
N ALA A 674 -17.26 46.85 15.45
CA ALA A 674 -17.78 47.86 16.32
C ALA A 674 -19.08 47.41 17.02
N ALA A 675 -19.93 46.67 16.34
CA ALA A 675 -21.17 46.10 16.89
C ALA A 675 -20.88 45.09 18.04
N MET A 676 -19.87 44.27 17.91
CA MET A 676 -19.45 43.35 18.97
C MET A 676 -18.89 44.10 20.19
N GLN A 677 -18.13 45.18 19.98
CA GLN A 677 -17.57 45.99 21.07
C GLN A 677 -18.65 46.73 21.86
N ALA A 678 -19.77 47.07 21.22
CA ALA A 678 -20.89 47.70 21.85
C ALA A 678 -21.77 46.74 22.68
N ARG A 679 -21.72 45.44 22.38
CA ARG A 679 -22.53 44.38 23.00
C ARG A 679 -21.90 43.83 24.26
N THR A 680 -22.69 43.31 25.18
CA THR A 680 -22.22 42.52 26.34
C THR A 680 -22.43 41.02 26.08
N PHE A 681 -21.40 40.24 26.26
CA PHE A 681 -21.44 38.79 26.12
C PHE A 681 -21.72 38.12 27.46
N VAL A 682 -22.79 37.36 27.56
CA VAL A 682 -23.12 36.56 28.74
C VAL A 682 -22.40 35.21 28.59
N LEU A 683 -21.25 35.06 29.25
CA LEU A 683 -20.37 33.91 29.09
C LEU A 683 -20.67 32.88 30.17
N LEU A 684 -21.18 31.72 29.75
CA LEU A 684 -21.54 30.57 30.60
C LEU A 684 -20.69 29.37 30.26
N GLY A 685 -20.38 28.52 31.25
CA GLY A 685 -19.49 27.36 31.11
C GLY A 685 -18.09 27.74 30.59
N GLY A 686 -17.68 28.98 30.87
CA GLY A 686 -16.40 29.53 30.45
C GLY A 686 -15.25 29.16 31.40
N ASP A 687 -14.07 28.92 30.84
CA ASP A 687 -12.82 28.73 31.57
C ASP A 687 -11.91 29.98 31.49
N ALA A 688 -10.72 29.88 32.08
CA ALA A 688 -9.73 30.95 32.05
C ALA A 688 -9.36 31.38 30.61
N GLN A 689 -9.35 30.44 29.67
CA GLN A 689 -9.04 30.71 28.27
C GLN A 689 -10.16 31.49 27.59
N ALA A 690 -11.39 31.10 27.80
CA ALA A 690 -12.55 31.87 27.34
C ALA A 690 -12.48 33.32 27.82
N THR A 691 -12.25 33.51 29.12
CA THR A 691 -12.14 34.86 29.72
C THR A 691 -10.99 35.64 29.08
N ALA A 692 -9.81 35.05 28.92
CA ALA A 692 -8.66 35.68 28.29
C ALA A 692 -8.93 36.03 26.81
N PHE A 693 -9.62 35.19 26.06
CA PHE A 693 -10.03 35.49 24.69
C PHE A 693 -10.85 36.78 24.60
N PHE A 694 -11.96 36.89 25.36
CA PHE A 694 -12.81 38.05 25.33
C PHE A 694 -12.10 39.32 25.81
N GLN A 695 -11.36 39.23 26.92
CA GLN A 695 -10.60 40.38 27.48
C GLN A 695 -9.54 40.91 26.52
N SER A 696 -8.73 39.99 25.89
CA SER A 696 -7.67 40.42 24.98
C SER A 696 -8.18 41.05 23.68
N ARG A 697 -9.46 40.89 23.35
CA ARG A 697 -10.13 41.50 22.19
C ARG A 697 -10.97 42.74 22.61
N GLY A 698 -10.96 43.15 23.89
CA GLY A 698 -11.71 44.27 24.38
C GLY A 698 -13.24 44.08 24.41
N LEU A 699 -13.67 42.78 24.45
CA LEU A 699 -15.09 42.42 24.49
C LEU A 699 -15.58 42.38 25.95
N LYS A 700 -16.75 42.93 26.18
CA LYS A 700 -17.37 43.01 27.53
C LYS A 700 -18.05 41.68 27.86
N THR A 701 -17.72 41.09 28.99
CA THR A 701 -18.34 39.83 29.46
C THR A 701 -19.01 40.00 30.83
N THR A 702 -20.04 39.19 31.04
CA THR A 702 -20.71 39.00 32.34
C THR A 702 -21.13 37.51 32.45
N THR A 703 -21.32 37.05 33.67
CA THR A 703 -21.99 35.77 33.97
C THR A 703 -23.41 35.96 34.47
N ASP A 704 -23.84 37.25 34.66
CA ASP A 704 -25.19 37.58 35.15
C ASP A 704 -26.24 37.33 34.07
N THR A 705 -27.20 36.46 34.35
CA THR A 705 -28.34 36.14 33.50
C THR A 705 -29.59 36.95 33.81
N ALA A 706 -29.55 37.89 34.79
CA ALA A 706 -30.66 38.74 35.08
C ALA A 706 -30.83 39.86 34.03
N ASN A 707 -32.05 40.17 33.66
CA ASN A 707 -32.38 41.30 32.80
C ASN A 707 -31.77 41.28 31.39
N LEU A 708 -31.68 40.11 30.78
CA LEU A 708 -31.14 39.93 29.43
C LEU A 708 -32.03 40.64 28.38
N LYS A 709 -31.39 41.38 27.46
CA LYS A 709 -32.07 42.06 26.35
C LYS A 709 -31.44 41.64 25.01
N PRO A 710 -32.22 41.18 24.04
CA PRO A 710 -31.69 40.69 22.73
C PRO A 710 -30.87 41.72 21.96
N THR A 711 -31.12 43.01 22.14
CA THR A 711 -30.41 44.12 21.49
C THR A 711 -29.09 44.48 22.14
N GLU A 712 -28.88 44.12 23.40
CA GLU A 712 -27.71 44.50 24.21
C GLU A 712 -26.81 43.32 24.54
N HIS A 713 -27.38 42.09 24.56
CA HIS A 713 -26.69 40.89 25.02
C HIS A 713 -26.61 39.79 23.93
N LEU A 714 -25.55 39.02 23.95
CA LEU A 714 -25.42 37.73 23.30
C LEU A 714 -25.04 36.69 24.35
N VAL A 715 -25.79 35.63 24.46
CA VAL A 715 -25.47 34.54 25.38
C VAL A 715 -24.52 33.58 24.67
N VAL A 716 -23.39 33.26 25.29
CA VAL A 716 -22.38 32.35 24.79
C VAL A 716 -22.17 31.25 25.82
N ILE A 717 -22.54 30.02 25.46
CA ILE A 717 -22.21 28.84 26.21
C ILE A 717 -20.91 28.28 25.65
N TRP A 718 -19.81 28.52 26.35
CA TRP A 718 -18.47 28.14 25.89
C TRP A 718 -18.29 26.63 25.87
N ASN A 719 -18.73 25.96 26.95
CA ASN A 719 -18.77 24.53 27.07
C ASN A 719 -19.96 24.10 27.94
N ALA A 720 -20.93 23.46 27.33
CA ALA A 720 -22.13 23.02 28.01
C ALA A 720 -21.86 21.96 29.11
N ASP A 721 -20.80 21.16 28.98
CA ASP A 721 -20.41 20.15 29.96
C ASP A 721 -19.79 20.78 31.23
N GLN A 722 -19.40 22.05 31.18
CA GLN A 722 -18.78 22.80 32.29
C GLN A 722 -19.71 23.81 32.98
N LEU A 723 -21.00 23.85 32.61
CA LEU A 723 -21.96 24.69 33.26
C LEU A 723 -22.07 24.35 34.76
N THR A 724 -21.91 25.38 35.62
CA THR A 724 -22.11 25.27 37.04
C THR A 724 -23.60 25.11 37.38
N ASP A 725 -23.92 24.64 38.61
CA ASP A 725 -25.29 24.49 39.04
C ASP A 725 -26.02 25.85 39.09
N ALA A 726 -25.30 26.94 39.39
CA ALA A 726 -25.85 28.31 39.36
C ALA A 726 -26.20 28.75 37.94
N GLU A 727 -25.34 28.43 36.94
CA GLU A 727 -25.63 28.74 35.54
C GLU A 727 -26.78 27.87 34.98
N LYS A 728 -26.87 26.60 35.37
CA LYS A 728 -28.02 25.75 35.04
C LYS A 728 -29.33 26.26 35.64
N ALA A 729 -29.27 26.81 36.87
CA ALA A 729 -30.45 27.43 37.50
C ALA A 729 -30.96 28.68 36.75
N GLY A 730 -30.12 29.34 35.95
CA GLY A 730 -30.48 30.43 35.06
C GLY A 730 -31.30 30.09 33.83
N ALA A 731 -31.67 28.82 33.64
CA ALA A 731 -32.37 28.35 32.45
C ALA A 731 -33.67 29.09 32.10
N ASP A 732 -34.45 29.50 33.11
CA ASP A 732 -35.69 30.25 32.86
C ASP A 732 -35.43 31.66 32.33
N ALA A 733 -34.34 32.34 32.78
CA ALA A 733 -33.93 33.63 32.20
C ALA A 733 -33.47 33.46 30.73
N LEU A 734 -32.78 32.39 30.39
CA LEU A 734 -32.40 32.08 29.01
C LEU A 734 -33.63 31.80 28.14
N LYS A 735 -34.62 31.08 28.66
CA LYS A 735 -35.92 30.89 27.97
C LYS A 735 -36.65 32.22 27.72
N ALA A 736 -36.70 33.09 28.72
CA ALA A 736 -37.32 34.43 28.58
C ALA A 736 -36.56 35.28 27.55
N PHE A 737 -35.22 35.23 27.55
CA PHE A 737 -34.37 35.90 26.59
C PHE A 737 -34.64 35.39 25.16
N ALA A 738 -34.65 34.08 24.98
CA ALA A 738 -34.94 33.42 23.69
C ALA A 738 -36.40 33.77 23.23
N ALA A 739 -37.38 33.75 24.13
CA ALA A 739 -38.76 34.13 23.83
C ALA A 739 -38.90 35.59 23.39
N ALA A 740 -38.02 36.49 23.86
CA ALA A 740 -37.90 37.86 23.40
C ALA A 740 -37.16 38.02 22.07
N GLY A 741 -36.70 36.94 21.44
CA GLY A 741 -35.97 36.95 20.17
C GLY A 741 -34.44 36.96 20.34
N GLY A 742 -33.95 36.60 21.52
CA GLY A 742 -32.50 36.49 21.79
C GLY A 742 -31.82 35.33 21.10
N ARG A 743 -30.57 35.51 20.75
CA ARG A 743 -29.70 34.46 20.16
C ARG A 743 -28.79 33.91 21.22
N ILE A 744 -28.67 32.57 21.27
CA ILE A 744 -27.74 31.86 22.15
C ILE A 744 -26.76 31.11 21.25
N VAL A 745 -25.47 31.20 21.58
CA VAL A 745 -24.39 30.51 20.85
C VAL A 745 -23.81 29.44 21.75
N VAL A 746 -23.74 28.18 21.23
CA VAL A 746 -23.13 27.03 21.90
C VAL A 746 -21.88 26.65 21.19
N LEU A 747 -20.73 26.71 21.85
CA LEU A 747 -19.42 26.48 21.27
C LEU A 747 -18.80 25.15 21.62
N GLY A 748 -19.36 24.38 22.56
CA GLY A 748 -18.84 23.07 22.96
C GLY A 748 -19.75 22.37 23.96
N GLY A 749 -19.41 21.07 24.19
CA GLY A 749 -20.15 20.15 25.02
C GLY A 749 -20.53 18.90 24.23
N LYS A 750 -20.38 17.72 24.87
CA LYS A 750 -20.61 16.41 24.24
C LYS A 750 -22.02 15.87 24.44
N ALA A 751 -22.72 16.38 25.45
CA ALA A 751 -24.05 15.94 25.80
C ALA A 751 -24.91 17.18 26.10
N TRP A 752 -25.53 17.74 25.05
CA TRP A 752 -26.47 18.79 25.23
C TRP A 752 -27.90 18.24 25.21
N THR A 753 -28.61 18.41 26.33
CA THR A 753 -30.03 18.04 26.49
C THR A 753 -30.83 19.14 27.13
N TRP A 754 -30.76 20.37 26.60
CA TRP A 754 -31.63 21.44 27.05
C TRP A 754 -32.91 21.51 26.22
N SER A 755 -33.71 20.43 26.28
CA SER A 755 -35.02 20.37 25.64
C SER A 755 -35.95 21.54 25.94
N ALA A 756 -35.64 22.29 26.98
CA ALA A 756 -36.37 23.53 27.33
C ALA A 756 -36.07 24.72 26.41
N LEU A 757 -34.96 24.77 25.70
CA LEU A 757 -34.60 25.81 24.76
C LEU A 757 -34.79 25.35 23.30
N CYS A 758 -34.32 24.18 22.99
CA CYS A 758 -34.48 23.53 21.69
C CYS A 758 -34.22 22.03 21.85
N GLU A 759 -34.83 21.23 20.98
CA GLU A 759 -34.61 19.77 20.97
C GLU A 759 -33.46 19.46 20.02
N VAL A 760 -32.25 19.29 20.56
CA VAL A 760 -31.05 18.94 19.80
C VAL A 760 -30.27 17.84 20.53
N ASN A 761 -29.84 16.83 19.79
CA ASN A 761 -28.95 15.80 20.28
C ASN A 761 -27.55 16.01 19.70
N VAL A 762 -26.58 16.27 20.57
CA VAL A 762 -25.16 16.44 20.20
C VAL A 762 -24.41 15.17 20.55
N ASP A 763 -23.78 14.55 19.56
CA ASP A 763 -22.94 13.40 19.76
C ASP A 763 -21.45 13.80 19.71
N GLY A 764 -20.79 13.69 20.87
CA GLY A 764 -19.36 13.87 20.98
C GLY A 764 -18.54 12.62 20.62
N GLY A 765 -19.23 11.50 20.37
CA GLY A 765 -18.62 10.26 19.87
C GLY A 765 -18.52 10.20 18.35
N CYS A 766 -19.14 11.14 17.63
CA CYS A 766 -18.87 11.24 16.21
C CYS A 766 -17.45 11.78 16.04
N GLN A 767 -16.64 10.96 15.46
CA GLN A 767 -15.24 11.26 15.19
C GLN A 767 -15.17 12.18 13.95
N THR A 768 -15.69 13.38 14.07
CA THR A 768 -15.56 14.41 13.06
C THR A 768 -14.37 15.28 13.40
N SER A 769 -13.49 15.47 12.44
CA SER A 769 -12.36 16.35 12.61
C SER A 769 -12.31 17.45 11.56
N ARG A 770 -13.07 17.31 10.47
CA ARG A 770 -13.23 18.30 9.41
C ARG A 770 -14.65 18.85 9.38
N ALA A 771 -14.78 20.09 8.93
CA ALA A 771 -16.07 20.69 8.63
C ALA A 771 -16.11 21.15 7.17
N PHE A 772 -17.25 21.04 6.52
CA PHE A 772 -17.47 21.50 5.16
C PHE A 772 -18.71 22.40 5.11
N ALA A 773 -18.58 23.59 4.54
CA ALA A 773 -19.73 24.40 4.21
C ALA A 773 -20.55 23.71 3.10
N TYR A 774 -21.88 23.71 3.25
CA TYR A 774 -22.76 23.22 2.17
C TYR A 774 -22.64 24.11 0.94
N ASP A 775 -22.74 23.52 -0.24
CA ASP A 775 -22.72 24.27 -1.48
C ASP A 775 -23.90 25.27 -1.54
N GLY A 776 -23.58 26.49 -1.95
CA GLY A 776 -24.57 27.56 -2.10
C GLY A 776 -25.03 28.24 -0.80
N VAL A 777 -24.51 27.86 0.36
CA VAL A 777 -24.87 28.52 1.62
C VAL A 777 -24.27 29.92 1.66
N GLN A 778 -25.16 30.92 1.68
CA GLN A 778 -24.84 32.33 1.92
C GLN A 778 -25.12 32.66 3.37
N SER A 779 -24.09 32.83 4.18
CA SER A 779 -24.25 33.18 5.58
C SER A 779 -23.15 34.16 6.03
N PRO A 780 -23.47 35.16 6.88
CA PRO A 780 -22.46 36.01 7.49
C PRO A 780 -21.40 35.26 8.29
N LEU A 781 -21.72 34.04 8.75
CA LEU A 781 -20.79 33.14 9.44
C LEU A 781 -19.54 32.84 8.63
N PHE A 782 -19.64 32.83 7.29
CA PHE A 782 -18.55 32.55 6.39
C PHE A 782 -17.94 33.79 5.73
N THR A 783 -18.13 34.99 6.32
CA THR A 783 -17.48 36.19 5.80
C THR A 783 -15.96 36.07 5.88
N GLY A 784 -15.29 36.08 4.71
CA GLY A 784 -13.84 35.89 4.60
C GLY A 784 -13.36 34.48 4.93
N ILE A 785 -14.25 33.50 4.89
CA ILE A 785 -13.96 32.06 5.07
C ILE A 785 -14.24 31.35 3.76
N SER A 786 -13.21 30.74 3.17
CA SER A 786 -13.34 29.81 2.06
C SER A 786 -13.59 28.38 2.57
N ARG A 787 -14.04 27.50 1.67
CA ARG A 787 -14.43 26.13 2.02
C ARG A 787 -13.26 25.32 2.61
N ASP A 788 -12.07 25.45 2.05
CA ASP A 788 -10.85 24.79 2.47
C ASP A 788 -10.38 25.22 3.88
N MET A 789 -10.75 26.41 4.34
CA MET A 789 -10.40 26.95 5.66
C MET A 789 -11.03 26.16 6.82
N LEU A 790 -12.02 25.32 6.57
CA LEU A 790 -12.68 24.47 7.57
C LEU A 790 -12.21 23.01 7.51
N THR A 791 -11.22 22.70 6.68
CA THR A 791 -10.76 21.31 6.53
C THR A 791 -9.58 20.96 7.41
N ARG A 792 -8.74 21.92 7.77
CA ARG A 792 -7.57 21.76 8.64
C ARG A 792 -7.19 23.07 9.31
N TRP A 793 -6.99 23.05 10.61
CA TRP A 793 -6.43 24.14 11.41
C TRP A 793 -5.00 23.83 11.87
N ASN A 794 -4.30 24.82 12.38
CA ASN A 794 -2.92 24.69 12.86
C ASN A 794 -2.82 23.70 14.04
N GLY A 795 -1.64 23.10 14.20
CA GLY A 795 -1.35 22.10 15.23
C GLY A 795 -1.82 20.70 14.89
N LEU A 796 -1.04 19.71 15.26
CA LEU A 796 -1.39 18.30 15.08
C LEU A 796 -2.46 17.88 16.09
N PRO A 797 -3.53 17.18 15.68
CA PRO A 797 -3.78 16.56 14.38
C PRO A 797 -4.47 17.45 13.32
N GLY A 798 -4.62 18.73 13.52
CA GLY A 798 -5.30 19.62 12.57
C GLY A 798 -6.83 19.61 12.66
N THR A 799 -7.35 19.23 13.83
CA THR A 799 -8.78 19.06 14.07
C THR A 799 -9.54 20.37 13.98
N VAL A 800 -10.63 20.40 13.25
CA VAL A 800 -11.55 21.54 13.12
C VAL A 800 -12.85 21.29 13.88
N ALA A 801 -13.46 20.11 13.72
CA ALA A 801 -14.74 19.76 14.35
C ALA A 801 -14.54 18.75 15.48
N VAL A 802 -15.18 18.95 16.62
CA VAL A 802 -15.06 18.08 17.82
C VAL A 802 -16.33 17.33 18.17
N ALA A 803 -17.47 17.74 17.61
CA ALA A 803 -18.76 17.09 17.78
C ALA A 803 -19.68 17.44 16.60
N ALA A 804 -20.76 16.71 16.43
CA ALA A 804 -21.79 17.03 15.46
C ALA A 804 -23.20 16.77 16.03
N MET A 805 -24.22 17.32 15.39
CA MET A 805 -25.59 17.09 15.79
C MET A 805 -26.17 15.93 15.00
N HIS A 806 -26.98 15.10 15.66
CA HIS A 806 -27.68 13.97 15.02
C HIS A 806 -29.00 14.39 14.36
N ASP A 807 -29.54 15.55 14.72
CA ASP A 807 -30.87 15.96 14.33
C ASP A 807 -30.86 17.02 13.24
N LYS A 808 -31.76 16.87 12.26
CA LYS A 808 -31.89 17.76 11.10
C LYS A 808 -32.77 18.99 11.34
N SER A 809 -33.12 19.29 12.58
CA SER A 809 -33.97 20.42 12.90
C SER A 809 -33.18 21.74 12.84
N GLY A 810 -33.40 22.52 11.79
CA GLY A 810 -32.84 23.86 11.67
C GLY A 810 -32.08 24.11 10.36
N SER A 811 -31.44 25.27 10.25
CA SER A 811 -30.61 25.67 9.12
C SER A 811 -29.20 25.13 9.30
N ASN A 812 -28.86 24.09 8.56
CA ASN A 812 -27.53 23.49 8.59
C ASN A 812 -26.55 24.29 7.72
N PHE A 813 -25.40 24.69 8.26
CA PHE A 813 -24.39 25.47 7.54
C PHE A 813 -23.17 24.66 7.15
N THR A 814 -22.85 23.60 7.93
CA THR A 814 -21.71 22.74 7.67
C THR A 814 -22.05 21.29 7.97
N THR A 815 -21.30 20.41 7.40
CA THR A 815 -21.36 18.99 7.71
C THR A 815 -20.00 18.48 8.14
N GLY A 816 -19.98 17.44 8.96
CA GLY A 816 -18.76 16.75 9.34
C GLY A 816 -18.50 15.51 8.48
N THR A 817 -17.29 14.98 8.58
CA THR A 817 -16.94 13.64 8.08
C THR A 817 -16.88 12.66 9.24
N ASN A 818 -17.29 11.42 9.02
CA ASN A 818 -17.06 10.38 10.00
C ASN A 818 -15.83 9.53 9.64
N LEU A 819 -15.28 8.80 10.61
CA LEU A 819 -14.12 7.92 10.49
C LEU A 819 -14.29 6.77 9.48
N PHE A 820 -15.52 6.37 9.19
CA PHE A 820 -15.82 5.19 8.40
C PHE A 820 -16.18 5.52 6.94
N TRP A 821 -15.38 6.35 6.23
CA TRP A 821 -15.43 6.39 4.76
C TRP A 821 -16.61 7.17 4.15
N LEU A 822 -17.49 7.75 4.95
CA LEU A 822 -18.71 8.35 4.44
C LEU A 822 -18.80 9.81 4.83
N TYR A 823 -18.83 10.68 3.81
CA TYR A 823 -19.45 11.99 3.90
C TYR A 823 -20.88 11.82 4.43
N LYS A 824 -21.15 12.39 5.61
CA LYS A 824 -22.49 12.37 6.19
C LYS A 824 -23.08 13.78 6.21
N PRO A 825 -23.80 14.17 5.16
CA PRO A 825 -24.48 15.45 5.11
C PRO A 825 -25.48 15.65 6.24
N ASP A 826 -25.80 14.59 6.95
CA ASP A 826 -26.78 14.54 8.02
C ASP A 826 -26.22 14.87 9.41
N TRP A 827 -24.91 15.19 9.51
CA TRP A 827 -24.26 15.50 10.78
C TRP A 827 -23.72 16.95 10.80
N PRO A 828 -24.58 17.94 11.00
CA PRO A 828 -24.15 19.33 11.03
C PRO A 828 -23.23 19.62 12.22
N VAL A 829 -22.16 20.39 11.96
CA VAL A 829 -21.21 20.88 12.95
C VAL A 829 -21.53 22.31 13.35
N ILE A 830 -21.95 23.14 12.37
CA ILE A 830 -22.48 24.48 12.61
C ILE A 830 -23.94 24.51 12.11
N ALA A 831 -24.87 24.76 13.00
CA ALA A 831 -26.29 24.87 12.66
C ALA A 831 -27.01 25.81 13.60
N GLU A 832 -28.00 26.51 13.07
CA GLU A 832 -28.87 27.41 13.88
C GLU A 832 -30.27 26.78 13.98
N VAL A 833 -30.70 26.54 15.20
CA VAL A 833 -31.97 25.90 15.53
C VAL A 833 -32.90 26.90 16.15
N PRO A 834 -34.15 27.05 15.68
CA PRO A 834 -35.15 27.88 16.33
C PRO A 834 -35.45 27.37 17.73
N THR A 835 -35.68 28.26 18.67
CA THR A 835 -36.12 27.86 20.00
C THR A 835 -37.55 27.36 19.99
N THR A 836 -37.95 26.61 21.02
CA THR A 836 -39.33 26.10 21.20
C THR A 836 -40.38 27.20 21.16
N THR A 837 -40.03 28.46 21.46
CA THR A 837 -40.91 29.65 21.36
C THR A 837 -41.02 30.19 19.94
N GLY A 838 -40.11 29.82 19.04
CA GLY A 838 -40.07 30.24 17.63
C GLY A 838 -39.62 31.71 17.38
N LYS A 839 -39.23 32.48 18.42
CA LYS A 839 -38.78 33.88 18.27
C LYS A 839 -37.28 34.06 18.32
N GLY A 840 -36.56 33.25 19.09
CA GLY A 840 -35.10 33.23 19.18
C GLY A 840 -34.48 32.03 18.53
N SER A 841 -33.15 31.96 18.55
CA SER A 841 -32.39 30.85 17.99
C SER A 841 -31.24 30.39 18.88
N VAL A 842 -30.85 29.16 18.72
CA VAL A 842 -29.60 28.58 19.27
C VAL A 842 -28.70 28.24 18.11
N LEU A 843 -27.55 28.90 18.04
CA LEU A 843 -26.49 28.57 17.09
C LEU A 843 -25.50 27.62 17.75
N PHE A 844 -25.39 26.45 17.23
CA PHE A 844 -24.34 25.49 17.58
C PHE A 844 -23.17 25.68 16.64
N ALA A 845 -21.94 25.78 17.18
CA ALA A 845 -20.71 25.81 16.43
C ALA A 845 -19.66 24.92 17.15
N LEU A 846 -19.70 23.62 16.86
CA LEU A 846 -19.03 22.59 17.62
C LEU A 846 -17.61 22.33 17.08
N LEU A 847 -16.78 23.37 17.14
CA LEU A 847 -15.43 23.37 16.60
C LEU A 847 -14.36 23.30 17.69
N ALA A 848 -13.11 23.06 17.29
CA ALA A 848 -11.96 22.87 18.18
C ALA A 848 -11.39 24.21 18.72
N TRP A 849 -12.23 25.06 19.24
CA TRP A 849 -11.83 26.41 19.65
C TRP A 849 -10.68 26.47 20.66
N ARG A 850 -10.71 25.57 21.63
CA ARG A 850 -9.85 25.60 22.81
C ARG A 850 -8.36 25.65 22.48
N ASP A 851 -7.92 25.00 21.45
CA ASP A 851 -6.50 24.85 21.13
C ASP A 851 -5.98 25.94 20.17
N HIS A 852 -6.87 26.74 19.55
CA HIS A 852 -6.54 27.59 18.42
C HIS A 852 -6.70 29.10 18.62
N LEU A 853 -7.12 29.57 19.82
CA LEU A 853 -7.46 30.99 20.04
C LEU A 853 -6.42 31.81 20.81
N ASP A 854 -5.42 31.16 21.38
CA ASP A 854 -4.33 31.81 22.10
C ASP A 854 -3.20 32.21 21.16
N ARG A 855 -3.09 33.49 20.83
CA ARG A 855 -2.07 34.03 19.90
C ARG A 855 -0.63 33.80 20.35
N THR A 856 -0.40 33.36 21.58
CA THR A 856 0.93 33.05 22.12
C THR A 856 1.33 31.59 21.93
N LYS A 857 0.40 30.77 21.51
CA LYS A 857 0.62 29.30 21.31
C LYS A 857 1.00 28.99 19.88
N PRO A 858 1.84 27.97 19.68
CA PRO A 858 2.14 27.47 18.32
C PRO A 858 0.90 27.00 17.56
N THR A 859 -0.13 26.51 18.28
CA THR A 859 -1.39 26.02 17.70
C THR A 859 -2.38 27.14 17.38
N TYR A 860 -2.03 28.43 17.64
CA TYR A 860 -2.91 29.53 17.27
C TYR A 860 -3.26 29.48 15.78
N ASP A 861 -4.54 29.65 15.51
CA ASP A 861 -5.05 29.63 14.15
C ASP A 861 -5.89 30.93 13.87
N PRO A 862 -5.42 31.76 12.93
CA PRO A 862 -6.14 33.03 12.63
C PRO A 862 -7.47 32.78 11.90
N VAL A 863 -7.62 31.62 11.21
CA VAL A 863 -8.90 31.23 10.59
C VAL A 863 -9.89 30.82 11.67
N ALA A 864 -9.49 30.02 12.64
CA ALA A 864 -10.32 29.62 13.78
C ALA A 864 -10.82 30.87 14.53
N GLU A 865 -9.93 31.85 14.80
CA GLU A 865 -10.32 33.12 15.43
C GLU A 865 -11.31 33.88 14.55
N ARG A 866 -11.12 33.97 13.24
CA ARG A 866 -12.04 34.64 12.31
C ARG A 866 -13.42 34.00 12.31
N VAL A 867 -13.48 32.69 12.25
CA VAL A 867 -14.75 31.93 12.31
C VAL A 867 -15.47 32.20 13.61
N LEU A 868 -14.76 32.16 14.75
CA LEU A 868 -15.37 32.46 16.04
C LEU A 868 -15.92 33.89 16.10
N LEU A 869 -15.17 34.89 15.63
CA LEU A 869 -15.68 36.29 15.62
C LEU A 869 -16.91 36.41 14.71
N ASN A 870 -16.98 35.71 13.59
CA ASN A 870 -18.18 35.67 12.75
C ASN A 870 -19.39 35.02 13.46
N VAL A 871 -19.15 33.93 14.19
CA VAL A 871 -20.18 33.23 15.01
C VAL A 871 -20.71 34.11 16.11
N LEU A 872 -19.90 35.02 16.66
CA LEU A 872 -20.24 35.92 17.75
C LEU A 872 -20.85 37.28 17.30
N GLN A 873 -20.94 37.51 15.98
CA GLN A 873 -21.68 38.70 15.47
C GLN A 873 -23.18 38.50 15.55
#